data_a3fcbb03248525492d081835371f4a26
#
_entry.id   a3fcbb03248525492d081835371f4a26
#
_cell.length_a   1.000
_cell.length_b   1.000
_cell.length_c   1.000
_cell.angle_alpha   90.00
_cell.angle_beta   90.00
_cell.angle_gamma   90.00
#
_symmetry.space_group_name_H-M   'P 1'
#
loop_
_entity.id
_entity.type
_entity.pdbx_description
1 polymer ?
#
loop_
_entity_poly.entity_id
_entity_poly.type
_entity_poly.pdbx_seq_one_letter_code
_entity_poly.pdbx_strand_id
1 'polypeptide(L)'
;MKFIIKHEIPGRIRVHMVQPKMTFEEADILLYYLVNLENVTKAKVYERTQDAVIYYEKDRREIIKALQKFGYDRVTVPEGLTEHSGRQMNAEYQEKLLMKVVMRFGGKLLIPAPVRAVWTGVRSLKYLQQGIVSLKKGRLEVAALDATAIGVSILRRDMNTASSIMFLLGIGELLEEWTHKKSVGDLARDMSLNVGKVWLLREEQEILVPAKQIEPEDLVVVRMGNVIPFDGVVSRGEAMVNQASMTGEAVPVKKTAESYVYAGTVVEEGELIICVKAVSKATRFEKIVTMIEESEKLKSNLDSHAEHLADQLVPYTLAGTILTWLLTRNVTKALAVLMVDFSCALKLAIPISVLSAIREAGAHNITVKGGKYMEAAANATTIVFDKTGTLTEARPTVRKVVSFCEQSEDELLRMAACLEEHFPHSMAKAVVEAARKRGLEHEEMHSKVNYIVAHGISSTIEGKRVVIGSHHFVFEDEKCSVREPWIRQFETLPEECSLLYLAIEHELAAVVCIEDPLRKEAADVVRALKATGLEKVVMMTGDSEKTAASVARRVGVDAYYSEVLPEDKAKFVEQERASGRTVIMIGDGINDSPAWSAANVGIAIRDGAQIAQEIADITISAENLWEIVMLRRLSEALMRRIQKNYRSIVGINATLILLGVTGILQPTTSALLHNMSTLTISLTNMKNLLDEN
;
A
#
# COMPACT_ATOMS: atom_id res chain seq x y z
N MET A 1 -11.46 -31.86 -17.31
CA MET A 1 -11.16 -31.51 -18.70
C MET A 1 -10.17 -32.50 -19.32
N LYS A 2 -10.13 -32.70 -20.67
CA LYS A 2 -9.14 -33.59 -21.32
C LYS A 2 -7.86 -32.81 -21.62
N PHE A 3 -6.71 -33.41 -21.34
CA PHE A 3 -5.39 -32.84 -21.62
C PHE A 3 -4.39 -33.94 -22.02
N ILE A 4 -3.31 -33.54 -22.69
CA ILE A 4 -2.23 -34.43 -23.13
C ILE A 4 -0.91 -33.88 -22.55
N ILE A 5 -0.09 -34.72 -21.97
CA ILE A 5 1.24 -34.33 -21.51
C ILE A 5 2.19 -34.30 -22.73
N LYS A 6 2.64 -33.12 -23.11
CA LYS A 6 3.58 -32.94 -24.23
C LYS A 6 5.04 -33.12 -23.84
N HIS A 7 5.42 -32.72 -22.65
CA HIS A 7 6.79 -32.79 -22.17
C HIS A 7 6.83 -32.80 -20.65
N GLU A 8 7.71 -33.57 -20.06
CA GLU A 8 7.89 -33.66 -18.61
C GLU A 8 9.35 -33.84 -18.26
N ILE A 9 9.79 -33.13 -17.23
CA ILE A 9 11.05 -33.29 -16.52
C ILE A 9 10.78 -33.11 -15.02
N PRO A 10 11.65 -33.61 -14.12
CA PRO A 10 11.47 -33.42 -12.69
C PRO A 10 11.25 -31.93 -12.36
N GLY A 11 10.18 -31.63 -11.61
CA GLY A 11 9.79 -30.28 -11.23
C GLY A 11 9.10 -29.44 -12.31
N ARG A 12 8.90 -29.95 -13.54
CA ARG A 12 8.23 -29.20 -14.62
C ARG A 12 7.44 -30.12 -15.55
N ILE A 13 6.18 -29.77 -15.79
CA ILE A 13 5.31 -30.48 -16.75
C ILE A 13 4.73 -29.48 -17.77
N ARG A 14 4.67 -29.88 -19.04
CA ARG A 14 3.95 -29.16 -20.10
C ARG A 14 2.78 -29.99 -20.57
N VAL A 15 1.57 -29.45 -20.40
CA VAL A 15 0.31 -30.07 -20.79
C VAL A 15 -0.35 -29.29 -21.91
N HIS A 16 -1.00 -30.01 -22.82
CA HIS A 16 -1.82 -29.44 -23.88
C HIS A 16 -3.30 -29.68 -23.54
N MET A 17 -4.09 -28.62 -23.48
CA MET A 17 -5.52 -28.69 -23.22
C MET A 17 -6.26 -29.04 -24.52
N VAL A 18 -7.01 -30.15 -24.51
CA VAL A 18 -7.71 -30.64 -25.71
C VAL A 18 -9.03 -29.89 -25.88
N GLN A 19 -8.98 -28.81 -26.64
CA GLN A 19 -10.14 -27.97 -26.97
C GLN A 19 -9.94 -27.31 -28.35
N PRO A 20 -11.00 -26.87 -29.06
CA PRO A 20 -10.85 -26.31 -30.40
C PRO A 20 -10.04 -25.00 -30.43
N LYS A 21 -10.28 -24.13 -29.45
CA LYS A 21 -9.60 -22.83 -29.26
C LYS A 21 -9.65 -22.49 -27.78
N MET A 22 -8.62 -21.84 -27.29
CA MET A 22 -8.57 -21.26 -25.94
C MET A 22 -8.73 -19.74 -26.06
N THR A 23 -9.73 -19.18 -25.37
CA THR A 23 -9.91 -17.74 -25.27
C THR A 23 -8.90 -17.12 -24.29
N PHE A 24 -8.76 -15.80 -24.29
CA PHE A 24 -7.91 -15.11 -23.29
C PHE A 24 -8.46 -15.32 -21.88
N GLU A 25 -9.77 -15.26 -21.72
CA GLU A 25 -10.47 -15.52 -20.47
C GLU A 25 -10.21 -16.94 -19.95
N GLU A 26 -10.41 -17.95 -20.78
CA GLU A 26 -10.11 -19.35 -20.42
C GLU A 26 -8.63 -19.56 -20.04
N ALA A 27 -7.71 -18.87 -20.73
CA ALA A 27 -6.29 -18.93 -20.39
C ALA A 27 -5.98 -18.30 -19.03
N ASP A 28 -6.68 -17.21 -18.67
CA ASP A 28 -6.49 -16.54 -17.39
C ASP A 28 -7.16 -17.32 -16.24
N ILE A 29 -8.34 -17.93 -16.46
CA ILE A 29 -8.98 -18.86 -15.50
C ILE A 29 -8.08 -20.07 -15.22
N LEU A 30 -7.53 -20.68 -16.27
CA LEU A 30 -6.61 -21.81 -16.10
C LEU A 30 -5.34 -21.41 -15.38
N LEU A 31 -4.76 -20.25 -15.70
CA LEU A 31 -3.57 -19.74 -15.03
C LEU A 31 -3.86 -19.50 -13.53
N TYR A 32 -4.96 -18.84 -13.22
CA TYR A 32 -5.40 -18.59 -11.85
C TYR A 32 -5.57 -19.88 -11.06
N TYR A 33 -6.26 -20.86 -11.65
CA TYR A 33 -6.42 -22.18 -11.02
C TYR A 33 -5.10 -22.85 -10.70
N LEU A 34 -4.16 -22.84 -11.66
CA LEU A 34 -2.87 -23.50 -11.50
C LEU A 34 -1.97 -22.84 -10.46
N VAL A 35 -1.94 -21.51 -10.41
CA VAL A 35 -1.10 -20.77 -9.45
C VAL A 35 -1.61 -20.92 -8.01
N ASN A 36 -2.92 -21.15 -7.83
CA ASN A 36 -3.51 -21.35 -6.50
C ASN A 36 -3.46 -22.80 -5.99
N LEU A 37 -2.77 -23.71 -6.68
CA LEU A 37 -2.51 -25.07 -6.19
C LEU A 37 -1.28 -25.05 -5.27
N GLU A 38 -1.41 -25.62 -4.05
CA GLU A 38 -0.37 -25.61 -3.00
C GLU A 38 1.01 -26.14 -3.45
N ASN A 39 1.06 -26.99 -4.47
CA ASN A 39 2.28 -27.64 -4.96
C ASN A 39 2.86 -26.98 -6.21
N VAL A 40 2.28 -25.87 -6.70
CA VAL A 40 2.73 -25.17 -7.91
C VAL A 40 3.49 -23.91 -7.53
N THR A 41 4.76 -23.87 -7.88
CA THR A 41 5.61 -22.68 -7.67
C THR A 41 5.44 -21.64 -8.77
N LYS A 42 5.16 -22.08 -10.01
CA LYS A 42 4.98 -21.20 -11.16
C LYS A 42 4.18 -21.88 -12.25
N ALA A 43 3.29 -21.13 -12.89
CA ALA A 43 2.59 -21.60 -14.07
C ALA A 43 2.66 -20.57 -15.21
N LYS A 44 2.59 -21.07 -16.46
CA LYS A 44 2.44 -20.24 -17.66
C LYS A 44 1.46 -20.92 -18.60
N VAL A 45 0.46 -20.20 -19.07
CA VAL A 45 -0.53 -20.68 -20.03
C VAL A 45 -0.37 -19.92 -21.33
N TYR A 46 -0.35 -20.66 -22.46
CA TYR A 46 -0.19 -20.16 -23.81
C TYR A 46 -1.48 -20.42 -24.59
N GLU A 47 -2.33 -19.40 -24.76
CA GLU A 47 -3.63 -19.51 -25.39
C GLU A 47 -3.55 -19.96 -26.87
N ARG A 48 -2.55 -19.48 -27.62
CA ARG A 48 -2.38 -19.82 -29.04
C ARG A 48 -2.05 -21.27 -29.29
N THR A 49 -1.27 -21.89 -28.39
CA THR A 49 -0.88 -23.29 -28.47
C THR A 49 -1.68 -24.19 -27.54
N GLN A 50 -2.56 -23.61 -26.73
CA GLN A 50 -3.38 -24.28 -25.72
C GLN A 50 -2.54 -25.11 -24.73
N ASP A 51 -1.32 -24.65 -24.46
CA ASP A 51 -0.38 -25.36 -23.60
C ASP A 51 -0.28 -24.64 -22.27
N ALA A 52 -0.20 -25.40 -21.17
CA ALA A 52 0.20 -24.92 -19.86
C ALA A 52 1.54 -25.53 -19.44
N VAL A 53 2.46 -24.71 -18.98
CA VAL A 53 3.74 -25.12 -18.38
C VAL A 53 3.66 -24.87 -16.89
N ILE A 54 3.81 -25.93 -16.10
CA ILE A 54 3.61 -25.94 -14.65
C ILE A 54 4.93 -26.35 -13.99
N TYR A 55 5.41 -25.54 -13.06
CA TYR A 55 6.56 -25.85 -12.20
C TYR A 55 6.03 -26.23 -10.82
N TYR A 56 6.56 -27.31 -10.22
CA TYR A 56 6.07 -27.89 -8.98
C TYR A 56 7.20 -28.48 -8.12
N GLU A 57 6.99 -28.52 -6.78
CA GLU A 57 8.00 -29.01 -5.84
C GLU A 57 7.72 -30.41 -5.29
N LYS A 58 6.44 -30.78 -5.19
CA LYS A 58 6.01 -32.05 -4.59
C LYS A 58 5.50 -33.06 -5.63
N ASP A 59 4.55 -33.91 -5.27
CA ASP A 59 4.11 -35.04 -6.10
C ASP A 59 3.34 -34.61 -7.36
N ARG A 60 3.85 -35.01 -8.52
CA ARG A 60 3.22 -34.90 -9.84
C ARG A 60 1.76 -35.37 -9.86
N ARG A 61 1.43 -36.40 -9.07
CA ARG A 61 0.09 -37.02 -9.08
C ARG A 61 -0.99 -36.04 -8.63
N GLU A 62 -0.69 -35.11 -7.76
CA GLU A 62 -1.62 -34.10 -7.30
C GLU A 62 -1.97 -33.12 -8.41
N ILE A 63 -0.99 -32.68 -9.22
CA ILE A 63 -1.21 -31.79 -10.36
C ILE A 63 -2.09 -32.47 -11.42
N ILE A 64 -1.82 -33.74 -11.71
CA ILE A 64 -2.64 -34.50 -12.66
C ILE A 64 -4.07 -34.65 -12.16
N LYS A 65 -4.28 -34.97 -10.87
CA LYS A 65 -5.61 -35.05 -10.25
C LYS A 65 -6.31 -33.67 -10.29
N ALA A 66 -5.60 -32.56 -10.03
CA ALA A 66 -6.14 -31.22 -10.09
C ALA A 66 -6.58 -30.87 -11.52
N LEU A 67 -5.74 -31.13 -12.55
CA LEU A 67 -6.08 -30.92 -13.95
C LEU A 67 -7.26 -31.79 -14.42
N GLN A 68 -7.41 -33.02 -13.92
CA GLN A 68 -8.57 -33.91 -14.23
C GLN A 68 -9.88 -33.32 -13.65
N LYS A 69 -9.82 -32.68 -12.47
CA LYS A 69 -10.97 -32.04 -11.82
C LYS A 69 -11.27 -30.66 -12.39
N PHE A 70 -10.34 -30.04 -13.11
CA PHE A 70 -10.49 -28.70 -13.66
C PHE A 70 -11.64 -28.60 -14.66
N GLY A 71 -12.40 -27.54 -14.57
CA GLY A 71 -13.43 -27.11 -15.52
C GLY A 71 -13.62 -25.61 -15.37
N TYR A 72 -13.72 -24.89 -16.49
CA TYR A 72 -13.85 -23.42 -16.50
C TYR A 72 -15.07 -22.95 -15.69
N ASP A 73 -16.19 -23.66 -15.75
CA ASP A 73 -17.42 -23.34 -15.02
C ASP A 73 -17.37 -23.68 -13.52
N ARG A 74 -16.32 -24.36 -13.08
CA ARG A 74 -16.17 -24.81 -11.67
C ARG A 74 -15.18 -23.97 -10.87
N VAL A 75 -14.49 -23.06 -11.51
CA VAL A 75 -13.48 -22.21 -10.89
C VAL A 75 -14.09 -20.83 -10.68
N THR A 76 -14.31 -20.47 -9.41
CA THR A 76 -14.71 -19.11 -9.07
C THR A 76 -13.48 -18.20 -9.15
N VAL A 77 -13.44 -17.33 -10.14
CA VAL A 77 -12.36 -16.35 -10.31
C VAL A 77 -12.77 -14.99 -9.76
N PRO A 78 -11.84 -14.20 -9.26
CA PRO A 78 -12.11 -12.83 -8.85
C PRO A 78 -12.65 -12.00 -10.04
N GLU A 79 -13.66 -11.15 -9.79
CA GLU A 79 -14.09 -10.14 -10.75
C GLU A 79 -12.90 -9.25 -11.16
N GLY A 80 -12.83 -8.92 -12.44
CA GLY A 80 -11.71 -8.14 -13.00
C GLY A 80 -10.52 -8.97 -13.48
N LEU A 81 -10.39 -10.25 -13.12
CA LEU A 81 -9.33 -11.12 -13.66
C LEU A 81 -9.54 -11.40 -15.15
N THR A 82 -10.78 -11.59 -15.55
CA THR A 82 -11.17 -11.92 -16.92
C THR A 82 -11.54 -10.68 -17.73
N GLU A 83 -12.24 -9.72 -17.14
CA GLU A 83 -12.70 -8.50 -17.83
C GLU A 83 -11.56 -7.55 -18.22
N HIS A 84 -10.47 -7.53 -17.43
CA HIS A 84 -9.28 -6.70 -17.69
C HIS A 84 -8.04 -7.55 -17.95
N SER A 85 -8.18 -8.53 -18.84
CA SER A 85 -7.09 -9.44 -19.20
C SER A 85 -5.89 -8.68 -19.78
N GLY A 86 -4.73 -8.81 -19.12
CA GLY A 86 -3.47 -8.28 -19.66
C GLY A 86 -3.10 -8.89 -21.03
N ARG A 87 -3.66 -10.06 -21.37
CA ARG A 87 -3.51 -10.72 -22.68
C ARG A 87 -4.28 -9.99 -23.76
N GLN A 88 -5.53 -9.61 -23.48
CA GLN A 88 -6.36 -8.85 -24.39
C GLN A 88 -5.73 -7.49 -24.69
N MET A 89 -5.32 -6.77 -23.67
CA MET A 89 -4.62 -5.49 -23.81
C MET A 89 -3.36 -5.63 -24.68
N ASN A 90 -2.49 -6.63 -24.40
CA ASN A 90 -1.30 -6.86 -25.20
C ASN A 90 -1.63 -7.19 -26.68
N ALA A 91 -2.70 -7.95 -26.95
CA ALA A 91 -3.14 -8.28 -28.29
C ALA A 91 -3.62 -7.03 -29.05
N GLU A 92 -4.41 -6.16 -28.41
CA GLU A 92 -4.86 -4.89 -29.01
C GLU A 92 -3.70 -3.97 -29.39
N TYR A 93 -2.70 -3.83 -28.48
CA TYR A 93 -1.54 -2.99 -28.80
C TYR A 93 -0.63 -3.61 -29.86
N GLN A 94 -0.48 -4.94 -29.90
CA GLN A 94 0.21 -5.64 -30.99
C GLN A 94 -0.47 -5.42 -32.32
N GLU A 95 -1.81 -5.47 -32.37
CA GLU A 95 -2.59 -5.20 -33.58
C GLU A 95 -2.43 -3.75 -34.02
N LYS A 96 -2.54 -2.76 -33.11
CA LYS A 96 -2.31 -1.34 -33.40
C LYS A 96 -0.91 -1.08 -33.94
N LEU A 97 0.10 -1.73 -33.35
CA LEU A 97 1.49 -1.62 -33.81
C LEU A 97 1.66 -2.21 -35.20
N LEU A 98 1.15 -3.44 -35.41
CA LEU A 98 1.20 -4.11 -36.71
C LEU A 98 0.49 -3.28 -37.78
N MET A 99 -0.70 -2.74 -37.48
CA MET A 99 -1.44 -1.87 -38.39
C MET A 99 -0.63 -0.63 -38.78
N LYS A 100 0.03 0.06 -37.83
CA LYS A 100 0.91 1.21 -38.12
C LYS A 100 2.06 0.81 -39.04
N VAL A 101 2.69 -0.36 -38.79
CA VAL A 101 3.80 -0.88 -39.63
C VAL A 101 3.31 -1.23 -41.03
N VAL A 102 2.19 -2.00 -41.12
CA VAL A 102 1.60 -2.38 -42.42
C VAL A 102 1.20 -1.16 -43.24
N MET A 103 0.53 -0.18 -42.61
CA MET A 103 0.18 1.07 -43.31
C MET A 103 1.42 1.85 -43.79
N ARG A 104 2.52 1.83 -43.02
CA ARG A 104 3.76 2.51 -43.39
C ARG A 104 4.42 1.87 -44.62
N PHE A 105 4.59 0.55 -44.58
CA PHE A 105 5.31 -0.18 -45.67
C PHE A 105 4.37 -0.47 -46.86
N GLY A 106 3.13 -0.86 -46.62
CA GLY A 106 2.11 -1.07 -47.64
C GLY A 106 1.75 0.23 -48.37
N GLY A 107 1.58 1.33 -47.64
CA GLY A 107 1.37 2.65 -48.22
C GLY A 107 2.55 3.12 -49.09
N LYS A 108 3.79 2.73 -48.71
CA LYS A 108 5.00 3.06 -49.54
C LYS A 108 5.02 2.27 -50.84
N LEU A 109 4.42 1.08 -50.88
CA LEU A 109 4.37 0.21 -52.05
C LEU A 109 3.17 0.51 -52.96
N LEU A 110 1.99 0.79 -52.36
CA LEU A 110 0.72 0.87 -53.07
C LEU A 110 0.28 2.31 -53.43
N ILE A 111 0.75 3.32 -52.71
CA ILE A 111 0.29 4.71 -52.89
C ILE A 111 1.33 5.52 -53.68
N PRO A 112 0.95 6.21 -54.77
CA PRO A 112 1.83 7.08 -55.57
C PRO A 112 2.45 8.21 -54.73
N ALA A 113 3.70 8.60 -55.03
CA ALA A 113 4.47 9.58 -54.28
C ALA A 113 3.75 10.94 -54.08
N PRO A 114 3.05 11.53 -55.05
CA PRO A 114 2.32 12.79 -54.85
C PRO A 114 1.21 12.67 -53.78
N VAL A 115 0.45 11.57 -53.82
CA VAL A 115 -0.66 11.34 -52.83
C VAL A 115 -0.07 11.14 -51.44
N ARG A 116 1.04 10.42 -51.30
CA ARG A 116 1.74 10.28 -50.01
C ARG A 116 2.24 11.62 -49.48
N ALA A 117 2.72 12.51 -50.35
CA ALA A 117 3.18 13.85 -49.94
C ALA A 117 2.04 14.68 -49.37
N VAL A 118 0.87 14.69 -50.05
CA VAL A 118 -0.33 15.36 -49.54
C VAL A 118 -0.78 14.77 -48.20
N TRP A 119 -0.82 13.44 -48.12
CA TRP A 119 -1.19 12.73 -46.87
C TRP A 119 -0.25 13.05 -45.73
N THR A 120 1.07 13.11 -46.00
CA THR A 120 2.09 13.51 -45.02
C THR A 120 1.88 14.93 -44.56
N GLY A 121 1.57 15.86 -45.49
CA GLY A 121 1.24 17.26 -45.18
C GLY A 121 0.00 17.36 -44.26
N VAL A 122 -1.07 16.65 -44.56
CA VAL A 122 -2.29 16.64 -43.71
C VAL A 122 -1.99 16.10 -42.30
N ARG A 123 -1.26 14.98 -42.21
CA ARG A 123 -0.90 14.42 -40.88
C ARG A 123 0.02 15.31 -40.07
N SER A 124 0.87 16.10 -40.71
CA SER A 124 1.78 17.02 -40.01
C SER A 124 1.05 18.17 -39.30
N LEU A 125 -0.17 18.51 -39.72
CA LEU A 125 -0.97 19.58 -39.11
C LEU A 125 -1.20 19.34 -37.62
N LYS A 126 -1.42 18.08 -37.20
CA LYS A 126 -1.56 17.72 -35.77
C LYS A 126 -0.33 18.16 -34.96
N TYR A 127 0.86 17.78 -35.41
CA TYR A 127 2.11 18.07 -34.69
C TYR A 127 2.46 19.57 -34.74
N LEU A 128 2.26 20.22 -35.88
CA LEU A 128 2.48 21.66 -36.02
C LEU A 128 1.54 22.47 -35.10
N GLN A 129 0.28 22.06 -35.03
CA GLN A 129 -0.69 22.68 -34.12
C GLN A 129 -0.29 22.50 -32.65
N GLN A 130 0.15 21.33 -32.25
CA GLN A 130 0.63 21.06 -30.88
C GLN A 130 1.85 21.95 -30.54
N GLY A 131 2.80 22.07 -31.44
CA GLY A 131 3.97 22.95 -31.26
C GLY A 131 3.57 24.44 -31.13
N ILE A 132 2.63 24.90 -31.97
CA ILE A 132 2.12 26.29 -31.88
C ILE A 132 1.38 26.54 -30.57
N VAL A 133 0.60 25.57 -30.08
CA VAL A 133 -0.10 25.70 -28.79
C VAL A 133 0.90 25.77 -27.64
N SER A 134 1.95 24.95 -27.63
CA SER A 134 3.03 25.01 -26.66
C SER A 134 3.71 26.39 -26.64
N LEU A 135 4.08 26.91 -27.80
CA LEU A 135 4.70 28.23 -27.95
C LEU A 135 3.77 29.38 -27.47
N LYS A 136 2.47 29.31 -27.79
CA LYS A 136 1.47 30.29 -27.34
C LYS A 136 1.31 30.33 -25.82
N LYS A 137 1.52 29.19 -25.14
CA LYS A 137 1.51 29.10 -23.67
C LYS A 137 2.80 29.63 -23.03
N GLY A 138 3.76 30.09 -23.84
CA GLY A 138 5.07 30.55 -23.36
C GLY A 138 5.98 29.47 -22.82
N ARG A 139 5.69 28.19 -23.14
CA ARG A 139 6.47 27.04 -22.70
C ARG A 139 7.14 26.37 -23.89
N LEU A 140 8.45 26.12 -23.77
CA LEU A 140 9.21 25.34 -24.75
C LEU A 140 9.18 23.88 -24.32
N GLU A 141 8.13 23.17 -24.77
CA GLU A 141 7.93 21.73 -24.53
C GLU A 141 8.43 20.90 -25.74
N VAL A 142 8.52 19.58 -25.59
CA VAL A 142 8.93 18.63 -26.62
C VAL A 142 8.11 18.77 -27.92
N ALA A 143 6.82 19.11 -27.80
CA ALA A 143 5.96 19.37 -28.95
C ALA A 143 6.50 20.48 -29.87
N ALA A 144 7.27 21.45 -29.34
CA ALA A 144 7.94 22.47 -30.16
C ALA A 144 9.14 21.91 -30.94
N LEU A 145 9.89 20.95 -30.36
CA LEU A 145 10.98 20.24 -31.04
C LEU A 145 10.45 19.42 -32.23
N ASP A 146 9.40 18.61 -31.96
CA ASP A 146 8.76 17.77 -32.99
C ASP A 146 8.19 18.59 -34.12
N ALA A 147 7.45 19.66 -33.80
CA ALA A 147 6.92 20.60 -34.78
C ALA A 147 8.02 21.24 -35.62
N THR A 148 9.13 21.62 -35.00
CA THR A 148 10.28 22.20 -35.69
C THR A 148 10.94 21.18 -36.65
N ALA A 149 11.16 19.94 -36.21
CA ALA A 149 11.74 18.89 -37.01
C ALA A 149 10.89 18.53 -38.23
N ILE A 150 9.58 18.38 -38.02
CA ILE A 150 8.62 18.07 -39.08
C ILE A 150 8.51 19.28 -40.03
N GLY A 151 8.38 20.50 -39.49
CA GLY A 151 8.26 21.73 -40.25
C GLY A 151 9.45 21.99 -41.16
N VAL A 152 10.69 21.88 -40.64
CA VAL A 152 11.93 22.01 -41.41
C VAL A 152 12.02 20.96 -42.53
N SER A 153 11.64 19.70 -42.24
CA SER A 153 11.63 18.63 -43.24
C SER A 153 10.65 18.92 -44.38
N ILE A 154 9.45 19.44 -44.08
CA ILE A 154 8.45 19.82 -45.08
C ILE A 154 8.94 21.01 -45.92
N LEU A 155 9.48 22.05 -45.31
CA LEU A 155 10.02 23.22 -45.98
C LEU A 155 11.15 22.84 -47.00
N ARG A 156 11.93 21.81 -46.67
CA ARG A 156 12.94 21.22 -47.55
C ARG A 156 12.35 20.29 -48.63
N ARG A 157 11.04 20.11 -48.68
CA ARG A 157 10.34 19.13 -49.52
C ARG A 157 10.76 17.67 -49.30
N ASP A 158 11.35 17.38 -48.15
CA ASP A 158 11.71 16.01 -47.73
C ASP A 158 10.55 15.35 -46.97
N MET A 159 9.52 14.97 -47.73
CA MET A 159 8.33 14.33 -47.19
C MET A 159 8.61 12.93 -46.61
N ASN A 160 9.71 12.29 -47.06
CA ASN A 160 10.09 10.98 -46.53
C ASN A 160 10.61 11.07 -45.09
N THR A 161 11.48 12.05 -44.82
CA THR A 161 12.00 12.32 -43.48
C THR A 161 10.84 12.76 -42.57
N ALA A 162 10.02 13.74 -42.99
CA ALA A 162 8.86 14.17 -42.18
C ALA A 162 7.93 12.99 -41.81
N SER A 163 7.59 12.14 -42.81
CA SER A 163 6.74 10.97 -42.60
C SER A 163 7.42 9.91 -41.70
N SER A 164 8.76 9.77 -41.75
CA SER A 164 9.48 8.83 -40.89
C SER A 164 9.52 9.31 -39.44
N ILE A 165 9.72 10.62 -39.22
CA ILE A 165 9.67 11.24 -37.91
C ILE A 165 8.26 11.00 -37.29
N MET A 166 7.18 11.37 -37.97
CA MET A 166 5.84 11.18 -37.50
C MET A 166 5.47 9.70 -37.22
N PHE A 167 6.03 8.77 -37.99
CA PHE A 167 5.84 7.34 -37.77
C PHE A 167 6.55 6.89 -36.49
N LEU A 168 7.78 7.32 -36.26
CA LEU A 168 8.55 6.97 -35.04
C LEU A 168 7.95 7.60 -33.79
N LEU A 169 7.51 8.87 -33.87
CA LEU A 169 6.79 9.51 -32.78
C LEU A 169 5.49 8.75 -32.44
N GLY A 170 4.70 8.40 -33.47
CA GLY A 170 3.48 7.64 -33.24
C GLY A 170 3.68 6.19 -32.74
N ILE A 171 4.86 5.57 -32.99
CA ILE A 171 5.24 4.32 -32.33
C ILE A 171 5.64 4.59 -30.87
N GLY A 172 6.41 5.65 -30.62
CA GLY A 172 6.78 6.07 -29.27
C GLY A 172 5.54 6.28 -28.39
N GLU A 173 4.60 7.12 -28.82
CA GLU A 173 3.32 7.37 -28.14
C GLU A 173 2.56 6.04 -27.83
N LEU A 174 2.50 5.11 -28.80
CA LEU A 174 1.80 3.84 -28.62
C LEU A 174 2.49 2.92 -27.59
N LEU A 175 3.82 2.86 -27.61
CA LEU A 175 4.59 2.06 -26.68
C LEU A 175 4.53 2.65 -25.24
N GLU A 176 4.53 3.96 -25.14
CA GLU A 176 4.36 4.69 -23.88
C GLU A 176 3.01 4.37 -23.25
N GLU A 177 1.91 4.53 -24.03
CA GLU A 177 0.56 4.22 -23.57
C GLU A 177 0.41 2.74 -23.15
N TRP A 178 0.96 1.81 -23.95
CA TRP A 178 0.96 0.39 -23.63
C TRP A 178 1.71 0.09 -22.33
N THR A 179 2.90 0.66 -22.17
CA THR A 179 3.77 0.40 -21.02
C THR A 179 3.12 0.90 -19.72
N HIS A 180 2.53 2.11 -19.78
CA HIS A 180 1.81 2.71 -18.67
C HIS A 180 0.59 1.85 -18.28
N LYS A 181 -0.31 1.57 -19.22
CA LYS A 181 -1.52 0.74 -18.96
C LYS A 181 -1.17 -0.66 -18.46
N LYS A 182 -0.10 -1.25 -18.97
CA LYS A 182 0.37 -2.56 -18.51
C LYS A 182 0.83 -2.50 -17.06
N SER A 183 1.59 -1.49 -16.68
CA SER A 183 2.09 -1.31 -15.32
C SER A 183 0.96 -1.12 -14.31
N VAL A 184 -0.01 -0.24 -14.65
CA VAL A 184 -1.21 -0.01 -13.81
C VAL A 184 -2.06 -1.28 -13.71
N GLY A 185 -2.30 -1.97 -14.83
CA GLY A 185 -3.08 -3.21 -14.86
C GLY A 185 -2.44 -4.36 -14.09
N ASP A 186 -1.11 -4.52 -14.18
CA ASP A 186 -0.39 -5.54 -13.42
C ASP A 186 -0.47 -5.24 -11.91
N LEU A 187 -0.26 -3.97 -11.49
CA LEU A 187 -0.40 -3.55 -10.09
C LEU A 187 -1.83 -3.75 -9.56
N ALA A 188 -2.84 -3.31 -10.32
CA ALA A 188 -4.24 -3.46 -9.92
C ALA A 188 -4.64 -4.94 -9.76
N ARG A 189 -4.11 -5.83 -10.62
CA ARG A 189 -4.34 -7.27 -10.53
C ARG A 189 -3.72 -7.85 -9.28
N ASP A 190 -2.46 -7.57 -9.00
CA ASP A 190 -1.76 -8.07 -7.82
C ASP A 190 -2.46 -7.62 -6.52
N MET A 191 -2.92 -6.37 -6.45
CA MET A 191 -3.68 -5.85 -5.31
C MET A 191 -5.11 -6.40 -5.21
N SER A 192 -5.78 -6.75 -6.32
CA SER A 192 -7.16 -7.26 -6.32
C SER A 192 -7.28 -8.70 -5.80
N LEU A 193 -6.20 -9.45 -5.78
CA LEU A 193 -6.18 -10.84 -5.29
C LEU A 193 -6.33 -10.93 -3.76
N ASN A 194 -6.11 -9.84 -3.03
CA ASN A 194 -6.23 -9.79 -1.56
C ASN A 194 -7.67 -9.48 -1.13
N VAL A 195 -8.48 -10.50 -0.87
CA VAL A 195 -9.92 -10.39 -0.59
C VAL A 195 -10.18 -9.97 0.85
N GLY A 196 -10.87 -8.85 1.07
CA GLY A 196 -11.40 -8.46 2.38
C GLY A 196 -12.44 -9.49 2.88
N LYS A 197 -12.43 -9.79 4.19
CA LYS A 197 -13.42 -10.64 4.85
C LYS A 197 -14.36 -9.78 5.68
N VAL A 198 -15.62 -10.19 5.80
CA VAL A 198 -16.66 -9.51 6.59
C VAL A 198 -17.39 -10.54 7.47
N TRP A 199 -17.93 -10.08 8.60
CA TRP A 199 -18.72 -10.91 9.50
C TRP A 199 -20.16 -10.95 9.00
N LEU A 200 -20.60 -12.10 8.49
CA LEU A 200 -21.97 -12.39 8.10
C LEU A 200 -22.72 -13.02 9.26
N LEU A 201 -23.88 -12.47 9.60
CA LEU A 201 -24.77 -13.02 10.63
C LEU A 201 -25.83 -13.91 9.96
N ARG A 202 -25.75 -15.22 10.20
CA ARG A 202 -26.79 -16.20 9.80
C ARG A 202 -27.22 -17.04 10.99
N GLU A 203 -28.52 -17.17 11.22
CA GLU A 203 -29.10 -17.98 12.32
C GLU A 203 -28.47 -17.67 13.69
N GLU A 204 -28.21 -16.37 13.98
CA GLU A 204 -27.53 -15.88 15.18
C GLU A 204 -26.06 -16.34 15.35
N GLN A 205 -25.47 -16.89 14.31
CA GLN A 205 -24.05 -17.21 14.29
C GLN A 205 -23.29 -16.24 13.36
N GLU A 206 -22.16 -15.75 13.85
CA GLU A 206 -21.27 -14.90 13.08
C GLU A 206 -20.24 -15.75 12.32
N ILE A 207 -20.24 -15.63 11.00
CA ILE A 207 -19.34 -16.38 10.12
C ILE A 207 -18.48 -15.38 9.36
N LEU A 208 -17.16 -15.54 9.43
CA LEU A 208 -16.23 -14.70 8.68
C LEU A 208 -16.16 -15.19 7.23
N VAL A 209 -16.77 -14.44 6.30
CA VAL A 209 -16.83 -14.78 4.89
C VAL A 209 -16.11 -13.74 4.02
N PRO A 210 -15.63 -14.11 2.83
CA PRO A 210 -15.17 -13.13 1.86
C PRO A 210 -16.28 -12.14 1.49
N ALA A 211 -15.96 -10.84 1.41
CA ALA A 211 -16.93 -9.78 1.10
C ALA A 211 -17.71 -10.00 -0.21
N LYS A 212 -17.13 -10.78 -1.13
CA LYS A 212 -17.78 -11.17 -2.41
C LYS A 212 -18.94 -12.14 -2.29
N GLN A 213 -19.06 -12.84 -1.16
CA GLN A 213 -20.14 -13.80 -0.92
C GLN A 213 -21.39 -13.15 -0.29
N ILE A 214 -21.33 -11.84 -0.06
CA ILE A 214 -22.43 -11.06 0.49
C ILE A 214 -23.39 -10.69 -0.63
N GLU A 215 -24.65 -10.99 -0.40
CA GLU A 215 -25.77 -10.66 -1.27
C GLU A 215 -26.63 -9.53 -0.66
N PRO A 216 -27.44 -8.81 -1.46
CA PRO A 216 -28.43 -7.89 -0.93
C PRO A 216 -29.36 -8.64 0.06
N GLU A 217 -29.74 -7.98 1.15
CA GLU A 217 -30.52 -8.48 2.30
C GLU A 217 -29.71 -9.35 3.30
N ASP A 218 -28.42 -9.65 3.06
CA ASP A 218 -27.58 -10.27 4.08
C ASP A 218 -27.35 -9.32 5.27
N LEU A 219 -27.19 -9.89 6.46
CA LEU A 219 -26.88 -9.16 7.70
C LEU A 219 -25.39 -9.18 7.96
N VAL A 220 -24.77 -8.03 7.98
CA VAL A 220 -23.31 -7.87 8.23
C VAL A 220 -23.08 -7.17 9.55
N VAL A 221 -22.21 -7.74 10.40
CA VAL A 221 -21.82 -7.17 11.70
C VAL A 221 -20.62 -6.27 11.50
N VAL A 222 -20.75 -5.01 11.95
CA VAL A 222 -19.66 -4.01 11.89
C VAL A 222 -19.43 -3.46 13.29
N ARG A 223 -18.23 -3.67 13.80
CA ARG A 223 -17.81 -3.27 15.16
C ARG A 223 -17.01 -1.98 15.14
N MET A 224 -16.89 -1.39 16.31
CA MET A 224 -16.03 -0.24 16.58
C MET A 224 -14.66 -0.38 15.90
N GLY A 225 -14.22 0.68 15.25
CA GLY A 225 -12.96 0.74 14.49
C GLY A 225 -13.01 0.17 13.07
N ASN A 226 -14.14 -0.43 12.64
CA ASN A 226 -14.28 -1.03 11.32
C ASN A 226 -14.99 -0.10 10.34
N VAL A 227 -14.59 -0.19 9.07
CA VAL A 227 -15.29 0.48 7.96
C VAL A 227 -16.55 -0.31 7.61
N ILE A 228 -17.65 0.41 7.37
CA ILE A 228 -18.89 -0.17 6.86
C ILE A 228 -18.63 -0.63 5.41
N PRO A 229 -18.74 -1.94 5.13
CA PRO A 229 -18.29 -2.48 3.84
C PRO A 229 -19.31 -2.31 2.70
N PHE A 230 -20.59 -2.11 3.04
CA PHE A 230 -21.70 -2.03 2.09
C PHE A 230 -22.70 -0.96 2.48
N ASP A 231 -23.37 -0.37 1.49
CA ASP A 231 -24.52 0.49 1.73
C ASP A 231 -25.69 -0.33 2.27
N GLY A 232 -26.32 0.16 3.34
CA GLY A 232 -27.40 -0.59 3.96
C GLY A 232 -28.19 0.18 4.99
N VAL A 233 -29.09 -0.54 5.65
CA VAL A 233 -29.92 -0.03 6.76
C VAL A 233 -29.55 -0.78 8.02
N VAL A 234 -29.37 -0.06 9.13
CA VAL A 234 -29.10 -0.66 10.42
C VAL A 234 -30.30 -1.50 10.85
N SER A 235 -30.11 -2.80 11.01
CA SER A 235 -31.12 -3.73 11.49
C SER A 235 -31.18 -3.76 13.03
N ARG A 236 -29.99 -3.77 13.67
CA ARG A 236 -29.86 -3.78 15.15
C ARG A 236 -28.58 -3.04 15.54
N GLY A 237 -28.53 -2.55 16.79
CA GLY A 237 -27.36 -1.88 17.35
C GLY A 237 -27.46 -0.37 17.32
N GLU A 238 -26.49 0.25 17.97
CA GLU A 238 -26.33 1.71 18.03
C GLU A 238 -24.84 2.04 17.97
N ALA A 239 -24.48 3.02 17.16
CA ALA A 239 -23.08 3.42 16.98
C ALA A 239 -22.92 4.89 16.61
N MET A 240 -21.75 5.44 16.93
CA MET A 240 -21.28 6.69 16.38
C MET A 240 -20.50 6.39 15.10
N VAL A 241 -20.93 6.96 13.97
CA VAL A 241 -20.36 6.70 12.65
C VAL A 241 -19.72 7.97 12.09
N ASN A 242 -18.44 7.90 11.82
CA ASN A 242 -17.70 8.98 11.13
C ASN A 242 -18.00 8.93 9.62
N GLN A 243 -18.54 10.01 9.10
CA GLN A 243 -18.89 10.19 7.70
C GLN A 243 -18.01 11.24 7.00
N ALA A 244 -16.90 11.64 7.61
CA ALA A 244 -16.00 12.68 7.10
C ALA A 244 -15.50 12.39 5.68
N SER A 245 -15.31 11.12 5.34
CA SER A 245 -14.92 10.67 3.98
C SER A 245 -15.96 11.02 2.89
N MET A 246 -17.22 11.22 3.27
CA MET A 246 -18.30 11.55 2.33
C MET A 246 -18.79 13.00 2.44
N THR A 247 -18.92 13.50 3.67
CA THR A 247 -19.54 14.81 3.94
C THR A 247 -18.51 15.91 4.18
N GLY A 248 -17.26 15.56 4.47
CA GLY A 248 -16.22 16.48 4.90
C GLY A 248 -16.37 16.97 6.35
N GLU A 249 -17.41 16.54 7.07
CA GLU A 249 -17.67 16.92 8.46
C GLU A 249 -17.01 15.91 9.41
N ALA A 250 -16.15 16.41 10.30
CA ALA A 250 -15.40 15.58 11.25
C ALA A 250 -16.21 15.08 12.46
N VAL A 251 -17.47 15.53 12.62
CA VAL A 251 -18.29 15.13 13.78
C VAL A 251 -19.01 13.82 13.50
N PRO A 252 -18.79 12.76 14.31
CA PRO A 252 -19.48 11.49 14.14
C PRO A 252 -21.00 11.61 14.32
N VAL A 253 -21.74 10.90 13.50
CA VAL A 253 -23.21 10.90 13.50
C VAL A 253 -23.73 9.64 14.19
N LYS A 254 -24.63 9.80 15.16
CA LYS A 254 -25.30 8.69 15.81
C LYS A 254 -26.20 7.94 14.83
N LYS A 255 -26.01 6.62 14.71
CA LYS A 255 -26.82 5.69 13.93
C LYS A 255 -27.49 4.69 14.84
N THR A 256 -28.79 4.48 14.63
CA THR A 256 -29.63 3.55 15.37
C THR A 256 -30.40 2.66 14.39
N ALA A 257 -31.17 1.71 14.88
CA ALA A 257 -32.02 0.88 14.02
C ALA A 257 -32.83 1.73 13.02
N GLU A 258 -32.98 1.24 11.80
CA GLU A 258 -33.60 1.91 10.63
C GLU A 258 -32.80 3.09 10.04
N SER A 259 -31.67 3.48 10.62
CA SER A 259 -30.77 4.49 10.05
C SER A 259 -30.08 3.94 8.80
N TYR A 260 -30.00 4.77 7.73
CA TYR A 260 -29.19 4.42 6.56
C TYR A 260 -27.69 4.67 6.84
N VAL A 261 -26.85 3.73 6.40
CA VAL A 261 -25.38 3.80 6.52
C VAL A 261 -24.75 3.59 5.16
N TYR A 262 -23.59 4.21 4.96
CA TYR A 262 -22.91 4.25 3.68
C TYR A 262 -21.59 3.47 3.75
N ALA A 263 -21.30 2.73 2.68
CA ALA A 263 -20.00 2.06 2.52
C ALA A 263 -18.85 3.08 2.53
N GLY A 264 -17.76 2.73 3.23
CA GLY A 264 -16.59 3.62 3.38
C GLY A 264 -16.68 4.58 4.58
N THR A 265 -17.77 4.59 5.33
CA THR A 265 -17.87 5.29 6.62
C THR A 265 -17.44 4.37 7.76
N VAL A 266 -17.08 4.91 8.91
CA VAL A 266 -16.42 4.15 9.97
C VAL A 266 -17.19 4.23 11.28
N VAL A 267 -17.33 3.09 11.94
CA VAL A 267 -17.88 2.98 13.28
C VAL A 267 -16.83 3.41 14.31
N GLU A 268 -16.98 4.58 14.93
CA GLU A 268 -16.06 5.06 15.98
C GLU A 268 -16.36 4.46 17.34
N GLU A 269 -17.65 4.33 17.69
CA GLU A 269 -18.09 3.73 18.95
C GLU A 269 -19.33 2.87 18.70
N GLY A 270 -19.47 1.76 19.43
CA GLY A 270 -20.61 0.86 19.34
C GLY A 270 -20.46 -0.25 18.31
N GLU A 271 -21.59 -0.91 18.00
CA GLU A 271 -21.68 -2.01 17.03
C GLU A 271 -22.97 -1.89 16.23
N LEU A 272 -22.91 -2.19 14.95
CA LEU A 272 -24.06 -2.19 14.04
C LEU A 272 -24.20 -3.54 13.35
N ILE A 273 -25.44 -4.02 13.26
CA ILE A 273 -25.83 -5.09 12.32
C ILE A 273 -26.56 -4.42 11.16
N ILE A 274 -25.98 -4.51 9.98
CA ILE A 274 -26.41 -3.80 8.78
C ILE A 274 -27.05 -4.79 7.81
N CYS A 275 -28.29 -4.53 7.40
CA CYS A 275 -28.93 -5.20 6.28
C CYS A 275 -28.43 -4.56 4.99
N VAL A 276 -27.69 -5.30 4.18
CA VAL A 276 -27.07 -4.83 2.93
C VAL A 276 -28.16 -4.53 1.91
N LYS A 277 -28.21 -3.28 1.40
CA LYS A 277 -29.19 -2.86 0.37
C LYS A 277 -28.56 -2.75 -1.02
N ALA A 278 -27.30 -2.39 -1.10
CA ALA A 278 -26.57 -2.32 -2.37
C ALA A 278 -25.15 -2.87 -2.20
N VAL A 279 -24.79 -3.80 -3.05
CA VAL A 279 -23.41 -4.17 -3.29
C VAL A 279 -22.88 -3.21 -4.35
N SER A 280 -21.82 -2.45 -4.04
CA SER A 280 -21.24 -1.46 -4.97
C SER A 280 -21.01 -2.08 -6.36
N LYS A 281 -21.53 -1.45 -7.41
CA LYS A 281 -21.36 -1.90 -8.80
C LYS A 281 -19.92 -1.73 -9.32
N ALA A 282 -19.12 -0.85 -8.69
CA ALA A 282 -17.71 -0.70 -9.05
C ALA A 282 -16.92 -1.91 -8.56
N THR A 283 -16.29 -2.61 -9.48
CA THR A 283 -15.42 -3.74 -9.12
C THR A 283 -14.26 -3.26 -8.24
N ARG A 284 -13.76 -4.12 -7.38
CA ARG A 284 -12.58 -3.81 -6.56
C ARG A 284 -11.38 -3.41 -7.44
N PHE A 285 -11.26 -4.01 -8.61
CA PHE A 285 -10.26 -3.66 -9.61
C PHE A 285 -10.38 -2.19 -10.04
N GLU A 286 -11.58 -1.72 -10.38
CA GLU A 286 -11.82 -0.33 -10.77
C GLU A 286 -11.50 0.65 -9.63
N LYS A 287 -11.88 0.31 -8.37
CA LYS A 287 -11.52 1.12 -7.21
C LYS A 287 -10.00 1.20 -7.02
N ILE A 288 -9.28 0.08 -7.23
CA ILE A 288 -7.81 0.04 -7.14
C ILE A 288 -7.19 0.84 -8.30
N VAL A 289 -7.70 0.72 -9.52
CA VAL A 289 -7.24 1.53 -10.66
C VAL A 289 -7.43 3.01 -10.37
N THR A 290 -8.60 3.41 -9.87
CA THR A 290 -8.85 4.81 -9.46
C THR A 290 -7.87 5.26 -8.37
N MET A 291 -7.64 4.43 -7.36
CA MET A 291 -6.68 4.73 -6.29
C MET A 291 -5.24 4.89 -6.83
N ILE A 292 -4.84 4.05 -7.79
CA ILE A 292 -3.52 4.15 -8.45
C ILE A 292 -3.44 5.45 -9.26
N GLU A 293 -4.47 5.78 -10.04
CA GLU A 293 -4.53 7.02 -10.83
C GLU A 293 -4.54 8.28 -9.94
N GLU A 294 -5.20 8.22 -8.78
CA GLU A 294 -5.15 9.28 -7.77
C GLU A 294 -3.78 9.38 -7.11
N SER A 295 -3.16 8.23 -6.82
CA SER A 295 -1.78 8.16 -6.31
C SER A 295 -0.77 8.76 -7.29
N GLU A 296 -0.97 8.57 -8.60
CA GLU A 296 -0.13 9.21 -9.63
C GLU A 296 -0.30 10.74 -9.65
N LYS A 297 -1.47 11.26 -9.27
CA LYS A 297 -1.66 12.72 -9.11
C LYS A 297 -0.85 13.30 -7.93
N LEU A 298 -0.54 12.47 -6.92
CA LEU A 298 0.36 12.81 -5.83
C LEU A 298 1.82 12.66 -6.28
N LYS A 299 2.22 13.48 -7.28
CA LYS A 299 3.56 13.44 -7.86
C LYS A 299 4.63 13.54 -6.78
N SER A 300 5.64 12.71 -6.87
CA SER A 300 6.84 12.84 -6.04
C SER A 300 7.58 14.14 -6.39
N ASN A 301 8.37 14.65 -5.46
CA ASN A 301 9.25 15.79 -5.76
C ASN A 301 10.21 15.45 -6.92
N LEU A 302 10.62 14.19 -7.03
CA LEU A 302 11.47 13.69 -8.11
C LEU A 302 10.77 13.68 -9.47
N ASP A 303 9.48 13.30 -9.54
CA ASP A 303 8.71 13.36 -10.77
C ASP A 303 8.59 14.81 -11.24
N SER A 304 8.24 15.72 -10.33
CA SER A 304 8.16 17.15 -10.62
C SER A 304 9.51 17.72 -11.03
N HIS A 305 10.58 17.30 -10.36
CA HIS A 305 11.95 17.76 -10.67
C HIS A 305 12.44 17.20 -12.01
N ALA A 306 12.16 15.93 -12.30
CA ALA A 306 12.53 15.32 -13.59
C ALA A 306 11.75 15.90 -14.77
N GLU A 307 10.45 16.19 -14.62
CA GLU A 307 9.66 16.91 -15.61
C GLU A 307 10.25 18.31 -15.85
N HIS A 308 10.56 19.03 -14.78
CA HIS A 308 11.13 20.36 -14.88
C HIS A 308 12.53 20.36 -15.51
N LEU A 309 13.39 19.43 -15.14
CA LEU A 309 14.71 19.27 -15.78
C LEU A 309 14.58 18.88 -17.25
N ALA A 310 13.64 18.01 -17.59
CA ALA A 310 13.41 17.61 -18.96
C ALA A 310 12.98 18.81 -19.84
N ASP A 311 12.05 19.61 -19.34
CA ASP A 311 11.58 20.81 -20.05
C ASP A 311 12.67 21.90 -20.11
N GLN A 312 13.51 22.01 -19.07
CA GLN A 312 14.69 22.92 -19.10
C GLN A 312 15.72 22.52 -20.16
N LEU A 313 15.80 21.26 -20.56
CA LEU A 313 16.74 20.81 -21.60
C LEU A 313 16.29 21.17 -23.02
N VAL A 314 14.99 21.43 -23.24
CA VAL A 314 14.44 21.78 -24.56
C VAL A 314 15.11 23.03 -25.18
N PRO A 315 15.28 24.15 -24.47
CA PRO A 315 16.00 25.31 -25.00
C PRO A 315 17.45 25.01 -25.41
N TYR A 316 18.14 24.15 -24.62
CA TYR A 316 19.52 23.76 -24.91
C TYR A 316 19.59 22.86 -26.15
N THR A 317 18.61 21.97 -26.35
CA THR A 317 18.52 21.13 -27.56
C THR A 317 18.26 22.00 -28.80
N LEU A 318 17.38 23.01 -28.71
CA LEU A 318 17.17 23.98 -29.79
C LEU A 318 18.44 24.80 -30.09
N ALA A 319 19.10 25.32 -29.07
CA ALA A 319 20.33 26.06 -29.19
C ALA A 319 21.45 25.19 -29.82
N GLY A 320 21.61 23.96 -29.36
CA GLY A 320 22.53 22.96 -29.89
C GLY A 320 22.23 22.63 -31.34
N THR A 321 20.96 22.55 -31.74
CA THR A 321 20.52 22.34 -33.12
C THR A 321 20.92 23.52 -34.00
N ILE A 322 20.66 24.76 -33.57
CA ILE A 322 21.04 25.97 -34.29
C ILE A 322 22.56 26.07 -34.40
N LEU A 323 23.30 25.85 -33.34
CA LEU A 323 24.75 25.87 -33.31
C LEU A 323 25.32 24.81 -34.25
N THR A 324 24.79 23.58 -34.24
CA THR A 324 25.20 22.51 -35.18
C THR A 324 24.98 22.91 -36.64
N TRP A 325 23.85 23.57 -36.92
CA TRP A 325 23.59 24.07 -38.28
C TRP A 325 24.53 25.21 -38.65
N LEU A 326 24.80 26.15 -37.77
CA LEU A 326 25.74 27.25 -38.04
C LEU A 326 27.16 26.76 -38.32
N LEU A 327 27.64 25.77 -37.54
CA LEU A 327 28.99 25.21 -37.67
C LEU A 327 29.13 24.30 -38.86
N THR A 328 28.15 23.45 -39.13
CA THR A 328 28.26 22.40 -40.15
C THR A 328 27.60 22.78 -41.47
N ARG A 329 26.73 23.80 -41.48
CA ARG A 329 25.86 24.19 -42.61
C ARG A 329 25.03 23.01 -43.14
N ASN A 330 24.85 21.96 -42.33
CA ASN A 330 24.17 20.74 -42.71
C ASN A 330 22.92 20.54 -41.88
N VAL A 331 21.76 20.73 -42.49
CA VAL A 331 20.44 20.61 -41.81
C VAL A 331 20.18 19.18 -41.33
N THR A 332 20.69 18.15 -42.03
CA THR A 332 20.53 16.75 -41.62
C THR A 332 21.25 16.49 -40.30
N LYS A 333 22.44 17.03 -40.08
CA LYS A 333 23.16 16.94 -38.81
C LYS A 333 22.43 17.71 -37.69
N ALA A 334 21.88 18.88 -37.99
CA ALA A 334 21.09 19.65 -37.06
C ALA A 334 19.79 18.90 -36.65
N LEU A 335 19.10 18.30 -37.62
CA LEU A 335 17.90 17.47 -37.31
C LEU A 335 18.24 16.24 -36.46
N ALA A 336 19.45 15.67 -36.59
CA ALA A 336 19.83 14.54 -35.74
C ALA A 336 19.91 14.92 -34.23
N VAL A 337 20.32 16.18 -33.93
CA VAL A 337 20.27 16.70 -32.54
C VAL A 337 18.83 16.83 -32.07
N LEU A 338 17.94 17.35 -32.92
CA LEU A 338 16.55 17.58 -32.61
C LEU A 338 15.73 16.29 -32.34
N MET A 339 16.21 15.15 -32.93
CA MET A 339 15.52 13.85 -32.80
C MET A 339 15.82 13.11 -31.51
N VAL A 340 16.70 13.61 -30.66
CA VAL A 340 17.06 13.00 -29.40
C VAL A 340 16.45 13.84 -28.26
N ASP A 341 15.37 13.34 -27.71
CA ASP A 341 14.66 13.99 -26.61
C ASP A 341 15.00 13.32 -25.26
N PHE A 342 15.28 14.13 -24.25
CA PHE A 342 15.55 13.66 -22.89
C PHE A 342 14.26 13.44 -22.08
N SER A 343 13.19 14.13 -22.47
CA SER A 343 11.96 14.24 -21.70
C SER A 343 11.13 12.95 -21.72
N CYS A 344 10.91 12.36 -22.91
CA CYS A 344 10.08 11.16 -23.07
C CYS A 344 10.56 10.00 -22.20
N ALA A 345 11.88 9.74 -22.23
CA ALA A 345 12.45 8.63 -21.48
C ALA A 345 12.33 8.82 -19.95
N LEU A 346 12.50 10.06 -19.45
CA LEU A 346 12.38 10.36 -18.02
C LEU A 346 10.91 10.31 -17.55
N LYS A 347 10.00 10.94 -18.29
CA LYS A 347 8.57 10.98 -17.99
C LYS A 347 7.92 9.59 -17.95
N LEU A 348 8.49 8.61 -18.65
CA LEU A 348 8.02 7.24 -18.66
C LEU A 348 8.73 6.36 -17.62
N ALA A 349 10.05 6.49 -17.51
CA ALA A 349 10.87 5.59 -16.68
C ALA A 349 10.58 5.73 -15.17
N ILE A 350 10.32 6.97 -14.68
CA ILE A 350 10.13 7.22 -13.24
C ILE A 350 8.78 6.67 -12.75
N PRO A 351 7.62 7.00 -13.34
CA PRO A 351 6.35 6.43 -12.91
C PRO A 351 6.33 4.90 -12.94
N ILE A 352 6.91 4.28 -13.97
CA ILE A 352 6.99 2.82 -14.07
C ILE A 352 7.84 2.24 -12.94
N SER A 353 8.96 2.88 -12.59
CA SER A 353 9.79 2.45 -11.46
C SER A 353 9.04 2.54 -10.14
N VAL A 354 8.27 3.62 -9.92
CA VAL A 354 7.42 3.82 -8.74
C VAL A 354 6.31 2.77 -8.66
N LEU A 355 5.59 2.53 -9.77
CA LEU A 355 4.54 1.51 -9.81
C LEU A 355 5.10 0.11 -9.56
N SER A 356 6.30 -0.19 -10.09
CA SER A 356 6.98 -1.46 -9.82
C SER A 356 7.36 -1.60 -8.33
N ALA A 357 7.82 -0.51 -7.70
CA ALA A 357 8.13 -0.49 -6.28
C ALA A 357 6.88 -0.69 -5.40
N ILE A 358 5.78 -0.02 -5.72
CA ILE A 358 4.49 -0.18 -5.02
C ILE A 358 3.97 -1.62 -5.17
N ARG A 359 4.07 -2.20 -6.37
CA ARG A 359 3.70 -3.61 -6.60
C ARG A 359 4.52 -4.56 -5.75
N GLU A 360 5.84 -4.38 -5.70
CA GLU A 360 6.74 -5.22 -4.91
C GLU A 360 6.50 -5.05 -3.41
N ALA A 361 6.24 -3.82 -2.94
CA ALA A 361 5.80 -3.56 -1.57
C ALA A 361 4.50 -4.32 -1.24
N GLY A 362 3.52 -4.31 -2.15
CA GLY A 362 2.27 -5.06 -2.03
C GLY A 362 2.47 -6.58 -1.88
N ALA A 363 3.46 -7.15 -2.57
CA ALA A 363 3.83 -8.57 -2.42
C ALA A 363 4.38 -8.90 -1.02
N HIS A 364 4.87 -7.91 -0.30
CA HIS A 364 5.33 -8.00 1.10
C HIS A 364 4.32 -7.46 2.11
N ASN A 365 3.03 -7.43 1.78
CA ASN A 365 1.92 -6.93 2.62
C ASN A 365 2.02 -5.44 3.00
N ILE A 366 2.82 -4.66 2.29
CA ILE A 366 2.99 -3.22 2.49
C ILE A 366 2.13 -2.49 1.46
N THR A 367 1.14 -1.72 1.90
CA THR A 367 0.32 -0.88 1.02
C THR A 367 0.83 0.56 1.05
N VAL A 368 1.17 1.11 -0.10
CA VAL A 368 1.70 2.47 -0.25
C VAL A 368 0.73 3.30 -1.09
N LYS A 369 0.29 4.46 -0.61
CA LYS A 369 -0.68 5.33 -1.29
C LYS A 369 -0.07 6.23 -2.37
N GLY A 370 1.24 6.28 -2.51
CA GLY A 370 1.88 7.08 -3.55
C GLY A 370 3.40 7.10 -3.51
N GLY A 371 4.01 7.39 -4.66
CA GLY A 371 5.48 7.40 -4.83
C GLY A 371 6.20 8.42 -3.95
N LYS A 372 5.56 9.55 -3.64
CA LYS A 372 6.13 10.58 -2.74
C LYS A 372 6.44 10.05 -1.35
N TYR A 373 5.66 9.06 -0.88
CA TYR A 373 5.86 8.46 0.43
C TYR A 373 7.04 7.48 0.44
N MET A 374 7.27 6.76 -0.67
CA MET A 374 8.49 5.96 -0.83
C MET A 374 9.74 6.84 -0.92
N GLU A 375 9.66 7.97 -1.65
CA GLU A 375 10.74 8.95 -1.69
C GLU A 375 11.07 9.48 -0.29
N ALA A 376 10.05 9.92 0.46
CA ALA A 376 10.21 10.39 1.83
C ALA A 376 10.73 9.29 2.76
N ALA A 377 10.24 8.05 2.62
CA ALA A 377 10.75 6.91 3.37
C ALA A 377 12.22 6.60 3.06
N ALA A 378 12.68 6.77 1.80
CA ALA A 378 14.07 6.62 1.43
C ALA A 378 14.97 7.71 2.05
N ASN A 379 14.46 8.93 2.19
CA ASN A 379 15.20 10.09 2.68
C ASN A 379 14.99 10.34 4.18
N ALA A 380 14.25 9.48 4.89
CA ALA A 380 13.97 9.65 6.30
C ALA A 380 15.25 9.63 7.14
N THR A 381 15.37 10.59 8.04
CA THR A 381 16.45 10.71 9.02
C THR A 381 16.00 10.35 10.43
N THR A 382 14.71 10.56 10.72
CA THR A 382 14.10 10.27 12.02
C THR A 382 12.92 9.32 11.86
N ILE A 383 12.83 8.33 12.72
CA ILE A 383 11.67 7.46 12.86
C ILE A 383 11.12 7.54 14.28
N VAL A 384 9.81 7.70 14.39
CA VAL A 384 9.10 7.80 15.67
C VAL A 384 8.13 6.62 15.75
N PHE A 385 8.27 5.83 16.81
CA PHE A 385 7.38 4.73 17.13
C PHE A 385 6.42 5.13 18.25
N ASP A 386 5.14 4.88 18.06
CA ASP A 386 4.27 4.67 19.21
C ASP A 386 4.67 3.37 19.92
N LYS A 387 4.49 3.29 21.23
CA LYS A 387 4.80 2.06 21.98
C LYS A 387 3.71 1.02 21.78
N THR A 388 2.47 1.38 22.15
CA THR A 388 1.35 0.44 22.30
C THR A 388 0.85 -0.02 20.92
N GLY A 389 0.67 -1.34 20.73
CA GLY A 389 0.22 -1.89 19.45
C GLY A 389 1.26 -1.84 18.31
N THR A 390 2.35 -1.08 18.50
CA THR A 390 3.45 -0.93 17.53
C THR A 390 4.66 -1.75 17.96
N LEU A 391 5.36 -1.34 19.00
CA LEU A 391 6.48 -2.09 19.57
C LEU A 391 6.02 -3.23 20.48
N THR A 392 4.77 -3.18 20.95
CA THR A 392 4.11 -4.20 21.76
C THR A 392 3.05 -4.94 20.97
N GLU A 393 2.55 -6.06 21.50
CA GLU A 393 1.55 -6.91 20.84
C GLU A 393 0.11 -6.37 20.96
N ALA A 394 -0.12 -5.27 21.71
CA ALA A 394 -1.44 -4.76 22.09
C ALA A 394 -2.33 -5.83 22.74
N ARG A 395 -1.73 -6.78 23.42
CA ARG A 395 -2.39 -7.88 24.13
C ARG A 395 -1.93 -7.89 25.59
N PRO A 396 -2.40 -6.94 26.40
CA PRO A 396 -2.01 -6.90 27.80
C PRO A 396 -2.32 -8.23 28.49
N THR A 397 -1.42 -8.66 29.34
CA THR A 397 -1.50 -9.92 30.07
C THR A 397 -1.18 -9.69 31.54
N VAL A 398 -1.86 -10.41 32.43
CA VAL A 398 -1.55 -10.38 33.87
C VAL A 398 -0.25 -11.14 34.10
N ARG A 399 0.78 -10.42 34.50
CA ARG A 399 2.10 -10.99 34.82
C ARG A 399 2.11 -11.59 36.24
N LYS A 400 1.53 -10.85 37.20
CA LYS A 400 1.50 -11.24 38.61
C LYS A 400 0.30 -10.60 39.30
N VAL A 401 -0.26 -11.29 40.30
CA VAL A 401 -1.20 -10.74 41.29
C VAL A 401 -0.47 -10.71 42.61
N VAL A 402 -0.49 -9.59 43.31
CA VAL A 402 0.18 -9.40 44.59
C VAL A 402 -0.91 -9.17 45.63
N SER A 403 -1.04 -10.09 46.62
CA SER A 403 -1.99 -9.95 47.71
C SER A 403 -1.46 -9.05 48.83
N PHE A 404 -2.34 -8.22 49.38
CA PHE A 404 -2.13 -7.33 50.52
C PHE A 404 -3.06 -7.64 51.68
N CYS A 405 -3.62 -8.85 51.72
CA CYS A 405 -4.50 -9.36 52.74
C CYS A 405 -4.27 -10.87 52.93
N GLU A 406 -5.06 -11.53 53.78
CA GLU A 406 -4.93 -12.98 54.04
C GLU A 406 -5.58 -13.86 52.93
N GLN A 407 -6.31 -13.26 52.01
CA GLN A 407 -6.93 -13.99 50.87
C GLN A 407 -5.87 -14.41 49.84
N SER A 408 -6.17 -15.52 49.18
CA SER A 408 -5.26 -16.05 48.13
C SER A 408 -5.27 -15.16 46.88
N GLU A 409 -4.14 -15.17 46.13
CA GLU A 409 -4.01 -14.44 44.86
C GLU A 409 -5.09 -14.85 43.86
N ASP A 410 -5.52 -16.13 43.88
CA ASP A 410 -6.53 -16.65 42.97
C ASP A 410 -7.97 -16.18 43.35
N GLU A 411 -8.27 -16.06 44.63
CA GLU A 411 -9.55 -15.49 45.06
C GLU A 411 -9.67 -14.01 44.72
N LEU A 412 -8.59 -13.25 44.91
CA LEU A 412 -8.51 -11.84 44.55
C LEU A 412 -8.54 -11.60 43.03
N LEU A 413 -7.90 -12.45 42.24
CA LEU A 413 -7.96 -12.41 40.77
C LEU A 413 -9.37 -12.76 40.28
N ARG A 414 -10.06 -13.75 40.90
CA ARG A 414 -11.44 -14.09 40.59
C ARG A 414 -12.38 -12.92 40.85
N MET A 415 -12.19 -12.24 42.00
CA MET A 415 -12.97 -11.06 42.36
C MET A 415 -12.74 -9.90 41.39
N ALA A 416 -11.50 -9.65 41.03
CA ALA A 416 -11.13 -8.64 40.04
C ALA A 416 -11.74 -8.96 38.67
N ALA A 417 -11.68 -10.22 38.22
CA ALA A 417 -12.26 -10.65 36.94
C ALA A 417 -13.79 -10.49 36.91
N CYS A 418 -14.46 -10.83 38.03
CA CYS A 418 -15.92 -10.68 38.18
C CYS A 418 -16.36 -9.20 38.01
N LEU A 419 -15.59 -8.24 38.53
CA LEU A 419 -15.88 -6.81 38.41
C LEU A 419 -15.57 -6.29 36.98
N GLU A 420 -14.51 -6.76 36.38
CA GLU A 420 -14.02 -6.30 35.09
C GLU A 420 -14.74 -6.94 33.89
N GLU A 421 -15.45 -8.06 34.04
CA GLU A 421 -16.11 -8.81 32.97
C GLU A 421 -17.10 -7.97 32.17
N HIS A 422 -17.75 -7.01 32.80
CA HIS A 422 -18.77 -6.16 32.18
C HIS A 422 -18.18 -4.98 31.38
N PHE A 423 -16.85 -4.81 31.40
CA PHE A 423 -16.19 -3.65 30.77
C PHE A 423 -15.22 -4.07 29.67
N PRO A 424 -15.50 -3.73 28.40
CA PRO A 424 -14.78 -4.28 27.25
C PRO A 424 -13.43 -3.56 26.94
N HIS A 425 -12.70 -3.03 27.93
CA HIS A 425 -11.38 -2.46 27.70
C HIS A 425 -10.26 -3.50 27.79
N SER A 426 -9.10 -3.22 27.20
CA SER A 426 -8.00 -4.17 27.04
C SER A 426 -7.44 -4.74 28.35
N MET A 427 -7.34 -3.91 29.40
CA MET A 427 -6.87 -4.37 30.73
C MET A 427 -7.89 -5.28 31.41
N ALA A 428 -9.18 -4.95 31.32
CA ALA A 428 -10.26 -5.80 31.82
C ALA A 428 -10.22 -7.19 31.16
N LYS A 429 -10.11 -7.23 29.83
CA LYS A 429 -9.96 -8.51 29.11
C LYS A 429 -8.76 -9.33 29.59
N ALA A 430 -7.62 -8.66 29.89
CA ALA A 430 -6.43 -9.32 30.41
C ALA A 430 -6.69 -10.00 31.77
N VAL A 431 -7.41 -9.32 32.67
CA VAL A 431 -7.76 -9.85 34.01
C VAL A 431 -8.71 -11.03 33.89
N VAL A 432 -9.79 -10.90 33.10
CA VAL A 432 -10.76 -11.96 32.86
C VAL A 432 -10.10 -13.18 32.20
N GLU A 433 -9.26 -12.97 31.18
CA GLU A 433 -8.55 -14.07 30.52
C GLU A 433 -7.55 -14.77 31.46
N ALA A 434 -6.87 -14.02 32.32
CA ALA A 434 -5.96 -14.59 33.31
C ALA A 434 -6.71 -15.47 34.32
N ALA A 435 -7.87 -15.05 34.81
CA ALA A 435 -8.74 -15.85 35.67
C ALA A 435 -9.19 -17.14 34.95
N ARG A 436 -9.66 -17.02 33.71
CA ARG A 436 -10.10 -18.16 32.89
C ARG A 436 -8.96 -19.17 32.63
N LYS A 437 -7.74 -18.71 32.33
CA LYS A 437 -6.58 -19.58 32.15
C LYS A 437 -6.19 -20.36 33.40
N ARG A 438 -6.49 -19.82 34.60
CA ARG A 438 -6.29 -20.49 35.89
C ARG A 438 -7.48 -21.38 36.30
N GLY A 439 -8.54 -21.48 35.46
CA GLY A 439 -9.74 -22.25 35.78
C GLY A 439 -10.58 -21.64 36.90
N LEU A 440 -10.47 -20.34 37.12
CA LEU A 440 -11.24 -19.62 38.17
C LEU A 440 -12.60 -19.25 37.61
N GLU A 441 -13.53 -20.21 37.57
CA GLU A 441 -14.92 -19.92 37.23
C GLU A 441 -15.60 -19.15 38.38
N HIS A 442 -16.47 -18.21 38.04
CA HIS A 442 -17.24 -17.46 39.00
C HIS A 442 -18.69 -17.34 38.54
N GLU A 443 -19.61 -17.45 39.50
CA GLU A 443 -20.97 -16.95 39.33
C GLU A 443 -20.97 -15.45 39.64
N GLU A 444 -21.92 -14.67 39.09
CA GLU A 444 -22.07 -13.25 39.43
C GLU A 444 -22.16 -13.05 40.93
N MET A 445 -21.09 -12.52 41.55
CA MET A 445 -20.96 -12.37 43.01
C MET A 445 -21.26 -10.94 43.48
N HIS A 446 -21.48 -10.00 42.53
CA HIS A 446 -21.63 -8.58 42.84
C HIS A 446 -23.09 -8.07 42.69
N SER A 447 -23.43 -7.02 43.42
CA SER A 447 -24.59 -6.19 43.16
C SER A 447 -24.38 -5.28 41.96
N LYS A 448 -25.26 -4.30 41.75
CA LYS A 448 -25.12 -3.32 40.65
C LYS A 448 -23.73 -2.70 40.63
N VAL A 449 -23.02 -2.83 39.47
CA VAL A 449 -21.71 -2.24 39.27
C VAL A 449 -21.85 -0.78 38.87
N ASN A 450 -21.13 0.11 39.54
CA ASN A 450 -21.04 1.52 39.18
C ASN A 450 -19.70 1.79 38.50
N TYR A 451 -19.74 2.17 37.22
CA TYR A 451 -18.58 2.56 36.45
C TYR A 451 -18.31 4.06 36.53
N ILE A 452 -17.10 4.44 36.86
CA ILE A 452 -16.66 5.83 36.91
C ILE A 452 -15.67 6.01 35.76
N VAL A 453 -16.10 6.73 34.72
CA VAL A 453 -15.37 6.92 33.47
C VAL A 453 -13.93 7.38 33.75
N ALA A 454 -12.94 6.69 33.13
CA ALA A 454 -11.51 6.95 33.24
C ALA A 454 -10.87 6.76 34.64
N HIS A 455 -11.62 6.29 35.65
CA HIS A 455 -11.14 6.13 37.04
C HIS A 455 -11.15 4.68 37.52
N GLY A 456 -12.28 4.00 37.46
CA GLY A 456 -12.40 2.64 37.95
C GLY A 456 -13.85 2.17 38.17
N ILE A 457 -13.98 1.09 38.87
CA ILE A 457 -15.23 0.39 39.12
C ILE A 457 -15.46 0.28 40.63
N SER A 458 -16.68 0.52 41.09
CA SER A 458 -17.10 0.23 42.44
C SER A 458 -18.35 -0.65 42.47
N SER A 459 -18.37 -1.63 43.38
CA SER A 459 -19.51 -2.53 43.58
C SER A 459 -19.57 -3.02 45.05
N THR A 460 -20.57 -3.84 45.37
CA THR A 460 -20.66 -4.53 46.63
C THR A 460 -20.66 -6.04 46.41
N ILE A 461 -19.69 -6.75 46.99
CA ILE A 461 -19.55 -8.20 46.95
C ILE A 461 -19.71 -8.73 48.38
N GLU A 462 -20.61 -9.66 48.60
CA GLU A 462 -20.91 -10.24 49.92
C GLU A 462 -21.18 -9.19 51.01
N GLY A 463 -21.80 -8.07 50.64
CA GLY A 463 -22.11 -6.97 51.56
C GLY A 463 -20.94 -6.02 51.86
N LYS A 464 -19.74 -6.26 51.31
CA LYS A 464 -18.57 -5.39 51.45
C LYS A 464 -18.40 -4.52 50.23
N ARG A 465 -17.99 -3.25 50.39
CA ARG A 465 -17.65 -2.36 49.28
C ARG A 465 -16.32 -2.79 48.67
N VAL A 466 -16.33 -3.00 47.38
CA VAL A 466 -15.14 -3.37 46.61
C VAL A 466 -14.95 -2.35 45.49
N VAL A 467 -13.71 -1.88 45.33
CA VAL A 467 -13.32 -0.95 44.28
C VAL A 467 -12.09 -1.47 43.53
N ILE A 468 -12.08 -1.30 42.20
CA ILE A 468 -10.95 -1.67 41.35
C ILE A 468 -10.69 -0.54 40.37
N GLY A 469 -9.42 -0.14 40.20
CA GLY A 469 -9.09 0.95 39.30
C GLY A 469 -7.63 1.45 39.40
N SER A 470 -7.44 2.68 38.93
CA SER A 470 -6.13 3.35 38.92
C SER A 470 -5.70 3.72 40.37
N HIS A 471 -4.38 4.06 40.50
CA HIS A 471 -3.83 4.58 41.75
C HIS A 471 -4.64 5.79 42.28
N HIS A 472 -4.91 6.76 41.39
CA HIS A 472 -5.67 7.96 41.72
C HIS A 472 -7.04 7.60 42.25
N PHE A 473 -7.79 6.74 41.56
CA PHE A 473 -9.12 6.32 41.96
C PHE A 473 -9.16 5.66 43.36
N VAL A 474 -8.26 4.69 43.60
CA VAL A 474 -8.28 3.91 44.83
C VAL A 474 -7.75 4.70 46.01
N PHE A 475 -6.65 5.49 45.86
CA PHE A 475 -6.01 6.17 47.00
C PHE A 475 -6.43 7.63 47.18
N GLU A 476 -6.79 8.34 46.11
CA GLU A 476 -7.15 9.77 46.21
C GLU A 476 -8.67 9.98 46.27
N ASP A 477 -9.43 9.30 45.39
CA ASP A 477 -10.92 9.45 45.35
C ASP A 477 -11.58 8.62 46.44
N GLU A 478 -11.27 7.32 46.52
CA GLU A 478 -11.86 6.37 47.45
C GLU A 478 -11.14 6.32 48.81
N LYS A 479 -9.99 7.02 48.91
CA LYS A 479 -9.20 7.17 50.18
C LYS A 479 -8.83 5.84 50.85
N CYS A 480 -8.56 4.83 50.04
CA CYS A 480 -8.10 3.54 50.54
C CYS A 480 -6.67 3.64 51.11
N SER A 481 -6.33 2.73 52.02
CA SER A 481 -5.00 2.69 52.66
C SER A 481 -4.35 1.31 52.55
N VAL A 482 -3.02 1.28 52.67
CA VAL A 482 -2.26 0.03 52.78
C VAL A 482 -1.98 -0.27 54.25
N ARG A 483 -2.30 -1.51 54.71
CA ARG A 483 -2.02 -1.92 56.08
C ARG A 483 -0.50 -1.99 56.38
N GLU A 484 -0.13 -1.63 57.58
CA GLU A 484 1.27 -1.59 58.08
C GLU A 484 2.12 -2.82 57.69
N PRO A 485 1.69 -4.09 57.83
CA PRO A 485 2.55 -5.23 57.50
C PRO A 485 2.93 -5.27 56.02
N TRP A 486 2.17 -4.62 55.11
CA TRP A 486 2.27 -4.74 53.68
C TRP A 486 2.94 -3.51 53.01
N ILE A 487 3.25 -2.44 53.72
CA ILE A 487 3.81 -1.20 53.18
C ILE A 487 5.13 -1.49 52.41
N ARG A 488 6.01 -2.29 52.99
CA ARG A 488 7.28 -2.67 52.30
C ARG A 488 7.05 -3.43 50.98
N GLN A 489 6.06 -4.31 50.94
CA GLN A 489 5.70 -5.06 49.74
C GLN A 489 5.10 -4.15 48.70
N PHE A 490 4.32 -3.14 49.08
CA PHE A 490 3.79 -2.13 48.17
C PHE A 490 4.89 -1.29 47.51
N GLU A 491 5.93 -0.91 48.27
CA GLU A 491 7.09 -0.18 47.75
C GLU A 491 7.95 -0.99 46.78
N THR A 492 7.85 -2.32 46.80
CA THR A 492 8.59 -3.24 45.91
C THR A 492 7.78 -3.74 44.72
N LEU A 493 6.63 -3.15 44.42
CA LEU A 493 5.85 -3.49 43.23
C LEU A 493 6.65 -3.27 41.96
N PRO A 494 6.46 -4.13 40.93
CA PRO A 494 7.23 -4.01 39.68
C PRO A 494 6.87 -2.71 38.95
N GLU A 495 7.87 -1.86 38.78
CA GLU A 495 7.75 -0.55 38.10
C GLU A 495 7.51 -0.66 36.61
N GLU A 496 7.69 -1.85 36.03
CA GLU A 496 7.58 -2.12 34.58
C GLU A 496 6.16 -2.42 34.12
N CYS A 497 5.22 -2.63 35.07
CA CYS A 497 3.84 -3.04 34.77
C CYS A 497 2.87 -1.88 34.99
N SER A 498 1.77 -1.90 34.25
CA SER A 498 0.58 -1.13 34.61
C SER A 498 -0.07 -1.80 35.80
N LEU A 499 -0.32 -1.03 36.85
CA LEU A 499 -0.85 -1.54 38.11
C LEU A 499 -2.35 -1.25 38.21
N LEU A 500 -3.14 -2.29 38.42
CA LEU A 500 -4.57 -2.20 38.67
C LEU A 500 -4.82 -2.58 40.15
N TYR A 501 -5.36 -1.65 40.91
CA TYR A 501 -5.53 -1.75 42.37
C TYR A 501 -6.90 -2.23 42.72
N LEU A 502 -7.00 -3.29 43.56
CA LEU A 502 -8.23 -3.81 44.11
C LEU A 502 -8.27 -3.53 45.61
N ALA A 503 -9.28 -2.83 46.10
CA ALA A 503 -9.47 -2.56 47.53
C ALA A 503 -10.82 -3.03 48.03
N ILE A 504 -10.88 -3.48 49.30
CA ILE A 504 -12.06 -3.96 49.97
C ILE A 504 -12.20 -3.16 51.26
N GLU A 505 -13.39 -2.57 51.53
CA GLU A 505 -13.68 -1.79 52.74
C GLU A 505 -12.60 -0.70 53.03
N HIS A 506 -12.17 0.03 52.03
CA HIS A 506 -11.14 1.08 52.07
C HIS A 506 -9.70 0.59 52.38
N GLU A 507 -9.44 -0.70 52.29
CA GLU A 507 -8.11 -1.27 52.46
C GLU A 507 -7.65 -1.95 51.17
N LEU A 508 -6.39 -1.74 50.78
CA LEU A 508 -5.80 -2.42 49.60
C LEU A 508 -5.81 -3.92 49.84
N ALA A 509 -6.44 -4.67 48.94
CA ALA A 509 -6.53 -6.12 49.01
C ALA A 509 -5.58 -6.80 48.00
N ALA A 510 -5.46 -6.27 46.77
CA ALA A 510 -4.55 -6.78 45.78
C ALA A 510 -4.09 -5.71 44.79
N VAL A 511 -2.95 -6.00 44.15
CA VAL A 511 -2.48 -5.28 42.98
C VAL A 511 -2.29 -6.28 41.82
N VAL A 512 -3.00 -6.08 40.73
CA VAL A 512 -2.85 -6.86 39.51
C VAL A 512 -1.82 -6.16 38.60
N CYS A 513 -0.67 -6.79 38.39
CA CYS A 513 0.40 -6.27 37.54
C CYS A 513 0.15 -6.73 36.10
N ILE A 514 -0.13 -5.80 35.21
CA ILE A 514 -0.48 -6.03 33.80
C ILE A 514 0.68 -5.53 32.94
N GLU A 515 1.16 -6.37 32.05
CA GLU A 515 2.22 -6.05 31.09
C GLU A 515 1.69 -6.22 29.66
N ASP A 516 1.97 -5.26 28.78
CA ASP A 516 1.80 -5.41 27.35
C ASP A 516 3.13 -5.90 26.74
N PRO A 517 3.21 -7.18 26.32
CA PRO A 517 4.48 -7.78 25.93
C PRO A 517 5.06 -7.10 24.70
N LEU A 518 6.38 -6.85 24.75
CA LEU A 518 7.13 -6.40 23.59
C LEU A 518 7.15 -7.48 22.51
N ARG A 519 7.02 -7.06 21.26
CA ARG A 519 7.23 -7.96 20.11
C ARG A 519 8.65 -8.50 20.13
N LYS A 520 8.80 -9.77 19.84
CA LYS A 520 10.09 -10.49 19.90
C LYS A 520 11.14 -9.86 18.99
N GLU A 521 10.72 -9.37 17.83
CA GLU A 521 11.56 -8.77 16.79
C GLU A 521 11.86 -7.27 17.00
N ALA A 522 11.20 -6.59 17.96
CA ALA A 522 11.26 -5.12 18.07
C ALA A 522 12.70 -4.58 18.18
N ALA A 523 13.55 -5.17 19.03
CA ALA A 523 14.94 -4.75 19.21
C ALA A 523 15.80 -4.98 17.96
N ASP A 524 15.58 -6.10 17.26
CA ASP A 524 16.32 -6.45 16.04
C ASP A 524 15.92 -5.54 14.87
N VAL A 525 14.63 -5.22 14.75
CA VAL A 525 14.10 -4.29 13.77
C VAL A 525 14.65 -2.88 13.99
N VAL A 526 14.67 -2.38 15.23
CA VAL A 526 15.26 -1.07 15.54
C VAL A 526 16.75 -1.03 15.19
N ARG A 527 17.49 -2.10 15.49
CA ARG A 527 18.92 -2.22 15.14
C ARG A 527 19.10 -2.23 13.60
N ALA A 528 18.28 -2.97 12.89
CA ALA A 528 18.31 -3.03 11.43
C ALA A 528 17.96 -1.69 10.78
N LEU A 529 16.98 -0.97 11.32
CA LEU A 529 16.62 0.38 10.85
C LEU A 529 17.75 1.38 11.04
N LYS A 530 18.44 1.36 12.19
CA LYS A 530 19.64 2.18 12.42
C LYS A 530 20.75 1.87 11.41
N ALA A 531 20.92 0.60 11.04
CA ALA A 531 21.89 0.19 10.03
C ALA A 531 21.56 0.70 8.61
N THR A 532 20.33 1.15 8.33
CA THR A 532 19.97 1.81 7.06
C THR A 532 20.31 3.30 7.01
N GLY A 533 21.02 3.84 7.99
CA GLY A 533 21.45 5.25 8.01
C GLY A 533 20.44 6.21 8.62
N LEU A 534 19.47 5.74 9.41
CA LEU A 534 18.64 6.60 10.24
C LEU A 534 19.49 7.24 11.34
N GLU A 535 19.32 8.55 11.51
CA GLU A 535 20.06 9.33 12.50
C GLU A 535 19.47 9.19 13.91
N LYS A 536 18.13 9.03 13.99
CA LYS A 536 17.41 9.05 15.26
C LYS A 536 16.18 8.12 15.22
N VAL A 537 16.11 7.23 16.21
CA VAL A 537 14.94 6.37 16.47
C VAL A 537 14.35 6.77 17.82
N VAL A 538 13.09 7.15 17.83
CA VAL A 538 12.37 7.70 18.98
C VAL A 538 11.20 6.80 19.34
N MET A 539 10.92 6.62 20.62
CA MET A 539 9.69 6.00 21.13
C MET A 539 8.87 7.03 21.88
N MET A 540 7.55 7.03 21.64
CA MET A 540 6.59 7.86 22.38
C MET A 540 5.52 6.97 23.03
N THR A 541 5.11 7.32 24.23
CA THR A 541 4.10 6.57 24.98
C THR A 541 3.38 7.45 25.99
N GLY A 542 2.11 7.13 26.25
CA GLY A 542 1.36 7.69 27.36
C GLY A 542 1.67 7.07 28.72
N ASP A 543 2.54 6.05 28.77
CA ASP A 543 2.94 5.39 30.02
C ASP A 543 3.82 6.28 30.90
N SER A 544 3.95 5.84 32.18
CA SER A 544 4.84 6.47 33.13
C SER A 544 6.32 6.44 32.69
N GLU A 545 7.08 7.39 33.17
CA GLU A 545 8.54 7.52 32.92
C GLU A 545 9.29 6.20 33.16
N LYS A 546 8.98 5.50 34.25
CA LYS A 546 9.67 4.24 34.62
C LYS A 546 9.43 3.12 33.61
N THR A 547 8.17 2.94 33.18
CA THR A 547 7.80 1.95 32.16
C THR A 547 8.43 2.30 30.82
N ALA A 548 8.36 3.56 30.40
CA ALA A 548 8.95 4.04 29.17
C ALA A 548 10.46 3.82 29.10
N ALA A 549 11.20 4.17 30.17
CA ALA A 549 12.64 3.97 30.27
C ALA A 549 13.05 2.50 30.20
N SER A 550 12.28 1.59 30.81
CA SER A 550 12.53 0.14 30.77
C SER A 550 12.39 -0.39 29.35
N VAL A 551 11.29 -0.05 28.66
CA VAL A 551 11.03 -0.46 27.27
C VAL A 551 12.08 0.12 26.33
N ALA A 552 12.40 1.40 26.45
CA ALA A 552 13.39 2.09 25.60
C ALA A 552 14.75 1.41 25.64
N ARG A 553 15.22 1.02 26.83
CA ARG A 553 16.49 0.27 27.02
C ARG A 553 16.44 -1.12 26.36
N ARG A 554 15.33 -1.84 26.48
CA ARG A 554 15.16 -3.19 25.91
C ARG A 554 15.12 -3.17 24.40
N VAL A 555 14.44 -2.18 23.82
CA VAL A 555 14.29 -2.01 22.36
C VAL A 555 15.53 -1.35 21.73
N GLY A 556 16.23 -0.51 22.48
CA GLY A 556 17.45 0.16 22.03
C GLY A 556 17.19 1.40 21.16
N VAL A 557 16.13 2.17 21.45
CA VAL A 557 15.86 3.47 20.81
C VAL A 557 16.86 4.55 21.28
N ASP A 558 17.01 5.65 20.53
CA ASP A 558 17.94 6.73 20.85
C ASP A 558 17.36 7.74 21.84
N ALA A 559 16.05 7.92 21.81
CA ALA A 559 15.30 8.77 22.72
C ALA A 559 13.91 8.20 22.98
N TYR A 560 13.33 8.54 24.12
CA TYR A 560 11.95 8.22 24.44
C TYR A 560 11.27 9.39 25.13
N TYR A 561 9.95 9.45 25.03
CA TYR A 561 9.09 10.42 25.69
C TYR A 561 7.93 9.68 26.34
N SER A 562 7.76 9.90 27.64
CA SER A 562 6.71 9.32 28.49
C SER A 562 5.58 10.32 28.72
N GLU A 563 4.43 9.83 29.17
CA GLU A 563 3.25 10.64 29.51
C GLU A 563 2.80 11.61 28.40
N VAL A 564 2.98 11.19 27.12
CA VAL A 564 2.76 12.01 25.93
C VAL A 564 1.31 11.92 25.51
N LEU A 565 0.65 13.06 25.33
CA LEU A 565 -0.69 13.15 24.74
C LEU A 565 -0.60 13.10 23.19
N PRO A 566 -1.68 12.73 22.48
CA PRO A 566 -1.70 12.70 21.02
C PRO A 566 -1.26 14.00 20.36
N GLU A 567 -1.66 15.15 20.92
CA GLU A 567 -1.26 16.49 20.44
C GLU A 567 0.23 16.75 20.59
N ASP A 568 0.86 16.25 21.64
CA ASP A 568 2.29 16.46 21.87
C ASP A 568 3.14 15.60 20.94
N LYS A 569 2.63 14.42 20.52
CA LYS A 569 3.24 13.61 19.45
C LYS A 569 3.32 14.44 18.15
N ALA A 570 2.23 15.08 17.76
CA ALA A 570 2.18 15.92 16.56
C ALA A 570 3.14 17.12 16.65
N LYS A 571 3.16 17.83 17.79
CA LYS A 571 4.09 18.95 18.02
C LYS A 571 5.56 18.54 17.91
N PHE A 572 5.91 17.38 18.47
CA PHE A 572 7.29 16.85 18.36
C PHE A 572 7.65 16.58 16.89
N VAL A 573 6.77 15.93 16.14
CA VAL A 573 6.98 15.65 14.71
C VAL A 573 7.15 16.93 13.92
N GLU A 574 6.34 17.97 14.18
CA GLU A 574 6.45 19.29 13.55
C GLU A 574 7.79 19.96 13.87
N GLN A 575 8.27 19.89 15.10
CA GLN A 575 9.58 20.43 15.51
C GLN A 575 10.76 19.73 14.82
N GLU A 576 10.71 18.40 14.71
CA GLU A 576 11.73 17.62 13.98
C GLU A 576 11.73 18.02 12.48
N ARG A 577 10.57 18.19 11.86
CA ARG A 577 10.45 18.67 10.48
C ARG A 577 10.92 20.11 10.30
N ALA A 578 10.57 20.99 11.22
CA ALA A 578 11.04 22.40 11.20
C ALA A 578 12.58 22.49 11.32
N SER A 579 13.20 21.48 11.94
CA SER A 579 14.67 21.33 12.00
C SER A 579 15.29 20.77 10.71
N GLY A 580 14.49 20.60 9.63
CA GLY A 580 14.95 20.10 8.33
C GLY A 580 15.05 18.56 8.24
N ARG A 581 14.53 17.83 9.20
CA ARG A 581 14.54 16.36 9.21
C ARG A 581 13.35 15.77 8.47
N THR A 582 13.54 14.64 7.83
CA THR A 582 12.46 13.85 7.25
C THR A 582 12.01 12.79 8.25
N VAL A 583 10.75 12.85 8.67
CA VAL A 583 10.21 12.07 9.78
C VAL A 583 9.23 11.02 9.29
N ILE A 584 9.42 9.78 9.72
CA ILE A 584 8.43 8.70 9.65
C ILE A 584 7.78 8.58 11.03
N MET A 585 6.45 8.57 11.10
CA MET A 585 5.69 8.27 12.32
C MET A 585 4.95 6.94 12.15
N ILE A 586 5.13 6.02 13.10
CA ILE A 586 4.51 4.69 13.09
C ILE A 586 3.62 4.55 14.32
N GLY A 587 2.38 4.12 14.10
CA GLY A 587 1.39 3.89 15.14
C GLY A 587 0.34 2.87 14.72
N ASP A 588 -0.58 2.53 15.64
CA ASP A 588 -1.60 1.51 15.42
C ASP A 588 -3.03 2.06 15.40
N GLY A 589 -3.25 3.29 15.87
CA GLY A 589 -4.57 3.79 16.17
C GLY A 589 -4.90 5.21 15.69
N ILE A 590 -6.16 5.56 15.88
CA ILE A 590 -6.73 6.88 15.55
C ILE A 590 -6.02 8.01 16.32
N ASN A 591 -5.54 7.72 17.52
CA ASN A 591 -4.84 8.66 18.38
C ASN A 591 -3.52 9.18 17.77
N ASP A 592 -2.95 8.44 16.80
CA ASP A 592 -1.73 8.84 16.11
C ASP A 592 -1.99 9.67 14.85
N SER A 593 -3.25 9.83 14.43
CA SER A 593 -3.65 10.55 13.22
C SER A 593 -3.10 11.98 13.14
N PRO A 594 -3.09 12.79 14.22
CA PRO A 594 -2.48 14.12 14.17
C PRO A 594 -0.98 14.06 13.90
N ALA A 595 -0.27 13.10 14.50
CA ALA A 595 1.16 12.91 14.32
C ALA A 595 1.50 12.38 12.91
N TRP A 596 0.67 11.48 12.33
CA TRP A 596 0.82 11.06 10.94
C TRP A 596 0.66 12.22 9.96
N SER A 597 -0.38 13.05 10.16
CA SER A 597 -0.60 14.25 9.32
C SER A 597 0.55 15.25 9.42
N ALA A 598 1.19 15.34 10.58
CA ALA A 598 2.35 16.18 10.81
C ALA A 598 3.63 15.60 10.21
N ALA A 599 3.74 14.27 10.03
CA ALA A 599 4.94 13.60 9.52
C ALA A 599 5.13 13.78 7.99
N ASN A 600 6.31 13.38 7.49
CA ASN A 600 6.53 13.24 6.05
C ASN A 600 5.92 11.94 5.54
N VAL A 601 5.88 10.91 6.40
CA VAL A 601 5.25 9.62 6.14
C VAL A 601 4.60 9.12 7.43
N GLY A 602 3.29 8.90 7.38
CA GLY A 602 2.53 8.20 8.42
C GLY A 602 2.38 6.72 8.07
N ILE A 603 2.79 5.83 8.97
CA ILE A 603 2.67 4.37 8.80
C ILE A 603 1.71 3.81 9.83
N ALA A 604 0.65 3.15 9.36
CA ALA A 604 -0.28 2.41 10.21
C ALA A 604 0.00 0.90 10.20
N ILE A 605 -0.19 0.27 11.35
CA ILE A 605 -0.13 -1.19 11.50
C ILE A 605 -1.53 -1.77 11.28
N ARG A 606 -1.65 -2.83 10.47
CA ARG A 606 -2.91 -3.32 9.86
C ARG A 606 -3.96 -3.85 10.85
N ASP A 607 -3.59 -4.29 12.05
CA ASP A 607 -4.55 -4.72 13.07
C ASP A 607 -5.19 -3.54 13.83
N GLY A 608 -4.71 -2.32 13.60
CA GLY A 608 -5.34 -1.09 14.06
C GLY A 608 -6.68 -0.81 13.39
N ALA A 609 -7.42 0.18 13.89
CA ALA A 609 -8.69 0.59 13.33
C ALA A 609 -8.61 0.85 11.82
N GLN A 610 -9.60 0.42 11.06
CA GLN A 610 -9.62 0.63 9.60
C GLN A 610 -9.53 2.11 9.21
N ILE A 611 -10.01 3.02 10.06
CA ILE A 611 -9.78 4.47 9.95
C ILE A 611 -8.28 4.81 9.90
N ALA A 612 -7.47 4.21 10.75
CA ALA A 612 -6.04 4.43 10.76
C ALA A 612 -5.40 4.08 9.41
N GLN A 613 -5.87 3.01 8.77
CA GLN A 613 -5.42 2.60 7.44
C GLN A 613 -5.86 3.58 6.33
N GLU A 614 -7.01 4.25 6.49
CA GLU A 614 -7.45 5.27 5.52
C GLU A 614 -6.70 6.59 5.66
N ILE A 615 -6.30 6.96 6.87
CA ILE A 615 -5.58 8.23 7.12
C ILE A 615 -4.09 8.09 6.83
N ALA A 616 -3.47 6.97 7.21
CA ALA A 616 -2.03 6.76 7.03
C ALA A 616 -1.62 6.71 5.55
N ASP A 617 -0.41 7.13 5.26
CA ASP A 617 0.18 7.15 3.92
C ASP A 617 0.64 5.77 3.46
N ILE A 618 1.06 4.95 4.42
CA ILE A 618 1.53 3.58 4.22
C ILE A 618 0.89 2.70 5.30
N THR A 619 0.53 1.48 4.91
CA THR A 619 0.01 0.48 5.85
C THR A 619 0.86 -0.79 5.77
N ILE A 620 1.24 -1.33 6.93
CA ILE A 620 2.00 -2.59 7.06
C ILE A 620 1.17 -3.63 7.81
N SER A 621 1.54 -4.93 7.72
CA SER A 621 0.90 -5.99 8.50
C SER A 621 1.29 -5.90 9.98
N ALA A 622 0.35 -6.22 10.87
CA ALA A 622 0.64 -6.29 12.30
C ALA A 622 1.45 -7.54 12.71
N GLU A 623 1.57 -8.50 11.83
CA GLU A 623 2.24 -9.77 12.15
C GLU A 623 3.77 -9.66 12.17
N ASN A 624 4.34 -8.64 11.47
CA ASN A 624 5.79 -8.60 11.27
C ASN A 624 6.34 -7.18 11.09
N LEU A 625 7.03 -6.67 12.09
CA LEU A 625 7.70 -5.35 12.02
C LEU A 625 8.85 -5.28 11.01
N TRP A 626 9.37 -6.41 10.53
CA TRP A 626 10.40 -6.41 9.48
C TRP A 626 9.93 -5.79 8.17
N GLU A 627 8.63 -5.66 7.98
CA GLU A 627 8.05 -4.95 6.83
C GLU A 627 8.48 -3.47 6.79
N ILE A 628 8.75 -2.83 7.94
CA ILE A 628 9.30 -1.47 8.00
C ILE A 628 10.72 -1.41 7.41
N VAL A 629 11.54 -2.40 7.74
CA VAL A 629 12.91 -2.52 7.19
C VAL A 629 12.84 -2.80 5.69
N MET A 630 11.91 -3.66 5.28
CA MET A 630 11.68 -3.98 3.87
C MET A 630 11.23 -2.75 3.09
N LEU A 631 10.26 -1.98 3.61
CA LEU A 631 9.83 -0.71 3.03
C LEU A 631 11.00 0.24 2.81
N ARG A 632 11.86 0.41 3.82
CA ARG A 632 13.05 1.26 3.72
C ARG A 632 13.99 0.80 2.62
N ARG A 633 14.32 -0.49 2.56
CA ARG A 633 15.19 -1.08 1.53
C ARG A 633 14.61 -0.94 0.13
N LEU A 634 13.30 -1.17 -0.05
CA LEU A 634 12.60 -0.98 -1.32
C LEU A 634 12.65 0.49 -1.76
N SER A 635 12.39 1.41 -0.83
CA SER A 635 12.43 2.85 -1.08
C SER A 635 13.82 3.32 -1.52
N GLU A 636 14.88 2.86 -0.86
CA GLU A 636 16.26 3.14 -1.26
C GLU A 636 16.64 2.50 -2.60
N ALA A 637 16.18 1.28 -2.87
CA ALA A 637 16.40 0.61 -4.15
C ALA A 637 15.70 1.35 -5.29
N LEU A 638 14.49 1.87 -5.06
CA LEU A 638 13.78 2.74 -6.00
C LEU A 638 14.61 3.99 -6.33
N MET A 639 15.12 4.68 -5.31
CA MET A 639 15.94 5.88 -5.50
C MET A 639 17.22 5.59 -6.30
N ARG A 640 17.90 4.48 -5.99
CA ARG A 640 19.07 4.03 -6.75
C ARG A 640 18.73 3.71 -8.22
N ARG A 641 17.58 3.07 -8.48
CA ARG A 641 17.08 2.77 -9.83
C ARG A 641 16.80 4.05 -10.62
N ILE A 642 16.10 5.03 -10.01
CA ILE A 642 15.80 6.31 -10.63
C ILE A 642 17.09 7.04 -11.02
N GLN A 643 18.07 7.12 -10.11
CA GLN A 643 19.36 7.75 -10.40
C GLN A 643 20.15 7.02 -11.52
N LYS A 644 20.14 5.68 -11.53
CA LYS A 644 20.74 4.87 -12.57
C LYS A 644 20.09 5.14 -13.94
N ASN A 645 18.75 5.17 -13.97
CA ASN A 645 18.00 5.48 -15.19
C ASN A 645 18.36 6.87 -15.72
N TYR A 646 18.36 7.88 -14.85
CA TYR A 646 18.76 9.24 -15.21
C TYR A 646 20.14 9.27 -15.88
N ARG A 647 21.16 8.68 -15.25
CA ARG A 647 22.52 8.62 -15.80
C ARG A 647 22.56 7.87 -17.13
N SER A 648 21.82 6.77 -17.27
CA SER A 648 21.76 5.98 -18.51
C SER A 648 21.10 6.76 -19.64
N ILE A 649 19.97 7.44 -19.38
CA ILE A 649 19.26 8.25 -20.36
C ILE A 649 20.15 9.40 -20.85
N VAL A 650 20.78 10.12 -19.93
CA VAL A 650 21.70 11.24 -20.29
C VAL A 650 22.87 10.72 -21.10
N GLY A 651 23.50 9.62 -20.70
CA GLY A 651 24.66 9.04 -21.41
C GLY A 651 24.32 8.55 -22.82
N ILE A 652 23.22 7.83 -22.98
CA ILE A 652 22.76 7.33 -24.29
C ILE A 652 22.41 8.49 -25.19
N ASN A 653 21.64 9.46 -24.73
CA ASN A 653 21.21 10.59 -25.54
C ASN A 653 22.38 11.49 -25.95
N ALA A 654 23.32 11.77 -25.04
CA ALA A 654 24.54 12.50 -25.35
C ALA A 654 25.35 11.78 -26.43
N THR A 655 25.46 10.45 -26.37
CA THR A 655 26.15 9.64 -27.38
C THR A 655 25.44 9.71 -28.73
N LEU A 656 24.12 9.60 -28.78
CA LEU A 656 23.32 9.70 -29.99
C LEU A 656 23.47 11.08 -30.65
N ILE A 657 23.44 12.15 -29.84
CA ILE A 657 23.67 13.53 -30.31
C ILE A 657 25.08 13.65 -30.95
N LEU A 658 26.12 13.18 -30.25
CA LEU A 658 27.50 13.23 -30.76
C LEU A 658 27.64 12.50 -32.08
N LEU A 659 27.11 11.28 -32.20
CA LEU A 659 27.14 10.49 -33.43
C LEU A 659 26.30 11.12 -34.55
N GLY A 660 25.23 11.82 -34.22
CA GLY A 660 24.43 12.59 -35.19
C GLY A 660 25.16 13.82 -35.73
N VAL A 661 25.79 14.61 -34.85
CA VAL A 661 26.56 15.81 -35.20
C VAL A 661 27.78 15.45 -36.07
N THR A 662 28.47 14.36 -35.76
CA THR A 662 29.58 13.85 -36.60
C THR A 662 29.10 13.35 -37.96
N GLY A 663 27.81 13.03 -38.12
CA GLY A 663 27.20 12.52 -39.34
C GLY A 663 27.32 11.01 -39.52
N ILE A 664 27.73 10.29 -38.46
CA ILE A 664 27.77 8.82 -38.42
C ILE A 664 26.35 8.25 -38.41
N LEU A 665 25.44 8.88 -37.65
CA LEU A 665 24.04 8.48 -37.58
C LEU A 665 23.12 9.45 -38.33
N GLN A 666 22.18 8.89 -39.08
CA GLN A 666 21.08 9.67 -39.69
C GLN A 666 20.01 10.01 -38.63
N PRO A 667 19.25 11.10 -38.79
CA PRO A 667 18.19 11.51 -37.83
C PRO A 667 17.16 10.40 -37.52
N THR A 668 16.75 9.65 -38.53
CA THR A 668 15.80 8.54 -38.40
C THR A 668 16.37 7.36 -37.60
N THR A 669 17.65 7.06 -37.78
CA THR A 669 18.36 6.02 -37.02
C THR A 669 18.56 6.45 -35.57
N SER A 670 18.92 7.73 -35.35
CA SER A 670 19.02 8.31 -34.00
C SER A 670 17.71 8.23 -33.25
N ALA A 671 16.60 8.61 -33.88
CA ALA A 671 15.26 8.51 -33.31
C ALA A 671 14.85 7.07 -33.02
N LEU A 672 15.17 6.12 -33.90
CA LEU A 672 14.89 4.70 -33.67
C LEU A 672 15.65 4.16 -32.44
N LEU A 673 16.95 4.43 -32.36
CA LEU A 673 17.81 3.99 -31.25
C LEU A 673 17.36 4.64 -29.92
N HIS A 674 16.98 5.92 -29.97
CA HIS A 674 16.40 6.61 -28.82
C HIS A 674 15.13 5.91 -28.31
N ASN A 675 14.15 5.63 -29.19
CA ASN A 675 12.92 4.95 -28.82
C ASN A 675 13.18 3.52 -28.30
N MET A 676 14.13 2.79 -28.91
CA MET A 676 14.53 1.47 -28.42
C MET A 676 15.16 1.54 -27.02
N SER A 677 16.00 2.54 -26.74
CA SER A 677 16.59 2.72 -25.42
C SER A 677 15.54 3.05 -24.37
N THR A 678 14.60 3.94 -24.68
CA THR A 678 13.47 4.29 -23.82
C THR A 678 12.62 3.05 -23.49
N LEU A 679 12.26 2.26 -24.50
CA LEU A 679 11.52 1.01 -24.30
C LEU A 679 12.29 0.01 -23.43
N THR A 680 13.60 -0.14 -23.69
CA THR A 680 14.44 -1.08 -22.92
C THR A 680 14.53 -0.68 -21.44
N ILE A 681 14.72 0.61 -21.16
CA ILE A 681 14.74 1.15 -19.80
C ILE A 681 13.37 0.93 -19.13
N SER A 682 12.28 1.23 -19.82
CA SER A 682 10.91 1.06 -19.31
C SER A 682 10.61 -0.41 -18.98
N LEU A 683 10.95 -1.34 -19.87
CA LEU A 683 10.78 -2.78 -19.61
C LEU A 683 11.66 -3.29 -18.46
N THR A 684 12.85 -2.72 -18.31
CA THR A 684 13.72 -3.07 -17.17
C THR A 684 13.14 -2.56 -15.86
N ASN A 685 12.49 -1.40 -15.88
CA ASN A 685 11.84 -0.82 -14.69
C ASN A 685 10.61 -1.60 -14.22
N MET A 686 10.02 -2.42 -15.06
CA MET A 686 8.92 -3.33 -14.67
C MET A 686 9.38 -4.53 -13.82
N LYS A 687 10.68 -4.80 -13.76
CA LYS A 687 11.24 -5.89 -12.95
C LYS A 687 11.28 -5.48 -11.47
N ASN A 688 11.31 -6.47 -10.58
CA ASN A 688 11.49 -6.26 -9.16
C ASN A 688 12.74 -5.42 -8.86
N LEU A 689 12.72 -4.67 -7.76
CA LEU A 689 13.82 -3.81 -7.32
C LEU A 689 14.84 -4.58 -6.51
N LEU A 690 14.36 -5.51 -5.68
CA LEU A 690 15.19 -6.41 -4.89
C LEU A 690 15.27 -7.74 -5.60
N ASP A 691 16.47 -8.32 -5.67
CA ASP A 691 16.64 -9.68 -6.16
C ASP A 691 16.05 -10.63 -5.09
N GLU A 692 15.26 -11.62 -5.52
CA GLU A 692 14.85 -12.74 -4.69
C GLU A 692 16.11 -13.57 -4.36
N ASN A 693 16.73 -13.33 -3.21
CA ASN A 693 17.74 -14.20 -2.63
C ASN A 693 17.11 -15.13 -1.59
#